data_b367af667391043cbcb6f87c68f78b84
#
_entry.id   b367af667391043cbcb6f87c68f78b84
#
_cell.length_a   1.000
_cell.length_b   1.000
_cell.length_c   1.000
_cell.angle_alpha   90.00
_cell.angle_beta   90.00
_cell.angle_gamma   90.00
#
_symmetry.space_group_name_H-M   'P 1'
#
loop_
_entity.id
_entity.type
_entity.pdbx_description
1 polymer ?
#
loop_
_entity_poly.entity_id
_entity_poly.type
_entity_poly.pdbx_seq_one_letter_code
_entity_poly.pdbx_strand_id
1 'polypeptide(L)'
;MKLILTVFSLLLCFLLPTSEALARPKIGLVLGGGGAAGIAHVGVLKVLEANHIPVDVIAGNSMGAVVGSLYASGMSVAEIEQVSKTLDWGKLFSDDTSHQLKSYQQKQQNADFFTVFESGVSKRGIKLSSGLIDGQKLIFELRRLLAPVAQISNFDRLPIPFRAVATDIHTGDAVVLKQGNLASAVRASMSIPGLFAPVTLDNRLLVDGLVSNNLPVDIARQMGADILIVSNIPPDNSRKLDTALDISLQSMDLLVRKTSEAQLASLTPQDILIQPPVGEVGRLDFTRVAETVALGEKGARTQLVALQRLAGSLSSDANQFATPAHPIDEVVKVASVQIENDSSLRESILRKALNIKPGDVLDNQRLQDGLNRVYTLGYFSLVDYKLTQLPSGDYGLKVIAKKATEGEHRVSVGFSLGDDFNGDTRYQAGVKYVQKGLTDSGTELRAQAVIGRRLLAEAEIYHPLGIDGTFVAPRAWYQEGDANSLDNAQQVAKIRAREARVQVDIGHPVGNSGEIRAGVFHQKTKPLPKDGTPIVADKTLTEAGVKLQYQADTLDSINFPTKGGQLTAAYTRGVTAMGSDNDFNRIELEADRVWSVHDKHRFIASGRAVATANNGAAVLDSGNNLETHALQTGHLVFSDNAPLIGNETVAGSVTYMRQVAEIPEIAKVHVGASVGVSQAWQQRDAVDLGGLRNSGTVFVGGETPIGPAFVGVRKTQGADHQAYFILGRDF
;
A
#
# COMPACT_ATOMS: atom_id res chain seq x y z
N MET A 1 13.14 82.72 -37.94
CA MET A 1 14.14 81.64 -38.16
C MET A 1 14.29 80.70 -36.96
N LYS A 2 14.26 81.15 -35.71
CA LYS A 2 14.34 80.33 -34.53
C LYS A 2 13.11 79.37 -34.31
N LEU A 3 11.88 79.83 -34.67
CA LEU A 3 10.68 79.01 -34.46
C LEU A 3 10.56 77.84 -35.49
N ILE A 4 11.07 78.03 -36.71
CA ILE A 4 11.07 76.95 -37.75
C ILE A 4 12.11 75.82 -37.41
N LEU A 5 13.23 76.20 -36.84
CA LEU A 5 14.23 75.21 -36.38
C LEU A 5 13.71 74.34 -35.18
N THR A 6 12.94 74.93 -34.26
CA THR A 6 12.36 74.22 -33.12
C THR A 6 11.26 73.28 -33.55
N VAL A 7 10.44 73.65 -34.53
CA VAL A 7 9.39 72.76 -35.08
C VAL A 7 10.01 71.61 -35.88
N PHE A 8 11.13 71.85 -36.62
CA PHE A 8 11.82 70.80 -37.37
C PHE A 8 12.60 69.80 -36.46
N SER A 9 13.15 70.27 -35.31
CA SER A 9 13.74 69.37 -34.31
C SER A 9 12.70 68.54 -33.57
N LEU A 10 11.48 69.08 -33.32
CA LEU A 10 10.40 68.28 -32.71
C LEU A 10 9.83 67.23 -33.71
N LEU A 11 9.77 67.55 -35.02
CA LEU A 11 9.31 66.60 -36.04
C LEU A 11 10.33 65.52 -36.28
N LEU A 12 11.65 65.72 -36.12
CA LEU A 12 12.69 64.74 -36.29
C LEU A 12 12.74 63.77 -35.12
N CYS A 13 12.27 64.13 -33.90
CA CYS A 13 12.15 63.22 -32.77
C CYS A 13 10.99 62.20 -32.90
N PHE A 14 9.98 62.53 -33.77
CA PHE A 14 8.86 61.56 -34.03
C PHE A 14 9.12 60.57 -35.17
N LEU A 15 10.26 60.70 -35.87
CA LEU A 15 10.68 59.82 -36.96
C LEU A 15 11.79 58.83 -36.56
N LEU A 16 12.15 58.76 -35.28
CA LEU A 16 12.92 57.62 -34.82
C LEU A 16 12.01 56.40 -34.84
N PRO A 17 12.28 55.37 -35.65
CA PRO A 17 11.56 54.11 -35.54
C PRO A 17 11.73 53.69 -34.09
N THR A 18 10.65 53.60 -33.33
CA THR A 18 10.63 52.78 -32.13
C THR A 18 10.99 51.39 -32.62
N SER A 19 12.27 51.03 -32.49
CA SER A 19 12.63 49.63 -32.60
C SER A 19 11.81 48.92 -31.54
N GLU A 20 10.63 48.45 -31.91
CA GLU A 20 10.02 47.33 -31.15
C GLU A 20 11.17 46.31 -31.02
N ALA A 21 11.70 46.24 -29.83
CA ALA A 21 12.62 45.14 -29.50
C ALA A 21 11.78 43.87 -29.81
N LEU A 22 12.05 43.24 -30.95
CA LEU A 22 11.40 42.01 -31.33
C LEU A 22 11.62 41.03 -30.15
N ALA A 23 10.55 40.84 -29.37
CA ALA A 23 10.59 39.93 -28.27
C ALA A 23 11.05 38.58 -28.82
N ARG A 24 11.99 37.94 -28.15
CA ARG A 24 12.48 36.60 -28.58
C ARG A 24 11.28 35.64 -28.71
N PRO A 25 11.36 34.66 -29.63
CA PRO A 25 10.31 33.65 -29.72
C PRO A 25 10.17 32.89 -28.40
N LYS A 26 8.93 32.67 -27.98
CA LYS A 26 8.61 31.84 -26.80
C LYS A 26 8.77 30.36 -27.11
N ILE A 27 9.50 29.66 -26.27
CA ILE A 27 9.77 28.23 -26.41
C ILE A 27 8.78 27.43 -25.56
N GLY A 28 7.97 26.62 -26.19
CA GLY A 28 7.07 25.66 -25.54
C GLY A 28 7.68 24.28 -25.47
N LEU A 29 7.64 23.66 -24.29
CA LEU A 29 8.03 22.27 -24.08
C LEU A 29 6.78 21.39 -23.98
N VAL A 30 6.68 20.41 -24.87
CA VAL A 30 5.59 19.42 -24.87
C VAL A 30 6.15 18.07 -24.42
N LEU A 31 5.58 17.50 -23.35
CA LEU A 31 5.96 16.23 -22.78
C LEU A 31 4.80 15.23 -22.88
N GLY A 32 4.93 14.24 -23.75
CA GLY A 32 3.91 13.24 -23.97
C GLY A 32 3.78 12.24 -22.81
N GLY A 33 2.65 11.52 -22.76
CA GLY A 33 2.47 10.41 -21.85
C GLY A 33 3.30 9.20 -22.28
N GLY A 34 3.72 8.37 -21.32
CA GLY A 34 4.55 7.20 -21.64
C GLY A 34 4.75 6.18 -20.51
N GLY A 35 4.08 6.33 -19.36
CA GLY A 35 4.34 5.48 -18.20
C GLY A 35 5.82 5.52 -17.78
N ALA A 36 6.42 4.39 -17.42
CA ALA A 36 7.84 4.30 -17.04
C ALA A 36 8.78 4.80 -18.13
N ALA A 37 8.47 4.52 -19.42
CA ALA A 37 9.24 5.05 -20.54
C ALA A 37 9.24 6.59 -20.61
N GLY A 38 8.21 7.25 -20.05
CA GLY A 38 8.12 8.70 -19.96
C GLY A 38 9.16 9.35 -19.04
N ILE A 39 9.83 8.58 -18.17
CA ILE A 39 10.97 9.06 -17.37
C ILE A 39 12.12 9.54 -18.28
N ALA A 40 12.16 9.13 -19.54
CA ALA A 40 13.10 9.64 -20.54
C ALA A 40 13.04 11.17 -20.70
N HIS A 41 11.92 11.81 -20.37
CA HIS A 41 11.81 13.28 -20.39
C HIS A 41 12.84 13.96 -19.48
N VAL A 42 13.25 13.31 -18.39
CA VAL A 42 14.34 13.82 -17.52
C VAL A 42 15.65 13.92 -18.31
N GLY A 43 15.98 12.90 -19.09
CA GLY A 43 17.16 12.91 -19.97
C GLY A 43 17.10 13.98 -21.06
N VAL A 44 15.89 14.24 -21.58
CA VAL A 44 15.67 15.34 -22.52
C VAL A 44 15.94 16.68 -21.83
N LEU A 45 15.37 16.92 -20.65
CA LEU A 45 15.61 18.15 -19.88
C LEU A 45 17.11 18.39 -19.59
N LYS A 46 17.89 17.33 -19.26
CA LYS A 46 19.35 17.44 -19.07
C LYS A 46 20.04 18.01 -20.30
N VAL A 47 19.66 17.56 -21.49
CA VAL A 47 20.25 18.09 -22.74
C VAL A 47 19.80 19.51 -23.00
N LEU A 48 18.56 19.89 -22.71
CA LEU A 48 18.08 21.26 -22.86
C LEU A 48 18.84 22.21 -21.91
N GLU A 49 18.98 21.88 -20.63
CA GLU A 49 19.77 22.68 -19.67
C GLU A 49 21.23 22.79 -20.08
N ALA A 50 21.87 21.69 -20.49
CA ALA A 50 23.26 21.70 -20.90
C ALA A 50 23.55 22.53 -22.15
N ASN A 51 22.52 22.83 -22.96
CA ASN A 51 22.60 23.68 -24.13
C ASN A 51 21.93 25.04 -23.92
N HIS A 52 21.60 25.38 -22.67
CA HIS A 52 21.00 26.68 -22.28
C HIS A 52 19.73 27.00 -23.08
N ILE A 53 18.87 26.02 -23.34
CA ILE A 53 17.59 26.21 -24.02
C ILE A 53 16.53 26.70 -23.00
N PRO A 54 16.02 27.92 -23.11
CA PRO A 54 14.98 28.40 -22.22
C PRO A 54 13.66 27.68 -22.49
N VAL A 55 12.85 27.48 -21.45
CA VAL A 55 11.50 26.96 -21.56
C VAL A 55 10.54 27.97 -20.98
N ASP A 56 9.66 28.53 -21.80
CA ASP A 56 8.73 29.57 -21.39
C ASP A 56 7.35 29.06 -20.97
N VAL A 57 6.94 27.91 -21.50
CA VAL A 57 5.68 27.25 -21.17
C VAL A 57 5.83 25.73 -21.28
N ILE A 58 5.09 24.97 -20.47
CA ILE A 58 5.12 23.50 -20.49
C ILE A 58 3.70 22.96 -20.60
N ALA A 59 3.48 22.04 -21.54
CA ALA A 59 2.27 21.22 -21.61
C ALA A 59 2.65 19.75 -21.50
N GLY A 60 2.05 19.02 -20.54
CA GLY A 60 2.38 17.63 -20.27
C GLY A 60 1.16 16.73 -20.09
N ASN A 61 1.32 15.46 -20.42
CA ASN A 61 0.35 14.41 -20.15
C ASN A 61 0.97 13.25 -19.39
N SER A 62 0.23 12.64 -18.44
CA SER A 62 0.64 11.45 -17.72
C SER A 62 2.04 11.62 -17.10
N MET A 63 3.01 10.74 -17.36
CA MET A 63 4.39 10.90 -16.88
C MET A 63 5.03 12.23 -17.35
N GLY A 64 4.66 12.70 -18.55
CA GLY A 64 5.08 14.02 -19.02
C GLY A 64 4.51 15.18 -18.17
N ALA A 65 3.32 15.00 -17.58
CA ALA A 65 2.77 15.96 -16.62
C ALA A 65 3.51 15.87 -15.27
N VAL A 66 3.94 14.68 -14.83
CA VAL A 66 4.77 14.53 -13.62
C VAL A 66 6.09 15.28 -13.79
N VAL A 67 6.88 14.91 -14.78
CA VAL A 67 8.21 15.51 -15.03
C VAL A 67 8.07 17.02 -15.30
N GLY A 68 7.09 17.39 -16.14
CA GLY A 68 6.83 18.79 -16.49
C GLY A 68 6.40 19.65 -15.32
N SER A 69 5.56 19.13 -14.42
CA SER A 69 5.12 19.88 -13.23
C SER A 69 6.24 20.08 -12.20
N LEU A 70 7.10 19.09 -12.00
CA LEU A 70 8.28 19.22 -11.13
C LEU A 70 9.23 20.29 -11.68
N TYR A 71 9.52 20.25 -12.96
CA TYR A 71 10.35 21.25 -13.61
C TYR A 71 9.70 22.64 -13.59
N ALA A 72 8.40 22.71 -13.89
CA ALA A 72 7.63 23.96 -13.85
C ALA A 72 7.54 24.57 -12.44
N SER A 73 7.63 23.75 -11.40
CA SER A 73 7.65 24.20 -9.99
C SER A 73 9.01 24.76 -9.54
N GLY A 74 10.05 24.67 -10.38
CA GLY A 74 11.40 25.15 -10.07
C GLY A 74 12.37 24.09 -9.54
N MET A 75 11.97 22.81 -9.54
CA MET A 75 12.90 21.73 -9.20
C MET A 75 13.95 21.55 -10.30
N SER A 76 15.23 21.49 -9.93
CA SER A 76 16.32 21.29 -10.89
C SER A 76 16.24 19.91 -11.54
N VAL A 77 16.77 19.77 -12.75
CA VAL A 77 16.78 18.48 -13.45
C VAL A 77 17.57 17.41 -12.67
N ALA A 78 18.61 17.82 -11.97
CA ALA A 78 19.40 16.92 -11.11
C ALA A 78 18.55 16.37 -9.94
N GLU A 79 17.73 17.20 -9.31
CA GLU A 79 16.81 16.78 -8.26
C GLU A 79 15.71 15.87 -8.81
N ILE A 80 15.12 16.19 -9.98
CA ILE A 80 14.12 15.35 -10.65
C ILE A 80 14.71 13.98 -10.98
N GLU A 81 15.95 13.93 -11.49
CA GLU A 81 16.65 12.67 -11.75
C GLU A 81 16.86 11.86 -10.48
N GLN A 82 17.32 12.51 -9.41
CA GLN A 82 17.56 11.86 -8.12
C GLN A 82 16.24 11.32 -7.54
N VAL A 83 15.18 12.11 -7.53
CA VAL A 83 13.84 11.70 -7.10
C VAL A 83 13.38 10.48 -7.92
N SER A 84 13.46 10.55 -9.25
CA SER A 84 13.04 9.44 -10.13
C SER A 84 13.77 8.13 -9.84
N LYS A 85 15.06 8.19 -9.46
CA LYS A 85 15.89 7.02 -9.12
C LYS A 85 15.65 6.48 -7.73
N THR A 86 15.24 7.32 -6.78
CA THR A 86 15.10 6.93 -5.36
C THR A 86 13.68 6.55 -4.98
N LEU A 87 12.68 6.94 -5.78
CA LEU A 87 11.29 6.56 -5.54
C LEU A 87 11.11 5.04 -5.66
N ASP A 88 10.45 4.46 -4.67
CA ASP A 88 9.97 3.09 -4.73
C ASP A 88 8.65 3.06 -5.50
N TRP A 89 8.76 3.01 -6.83
CA TRP A 89 7.61 3.03 -7.74
C TRP A 89 6.65 1.88 -7.50
N GLY A 90 7.16 0.71 -7.13
CA GLY A 90 6.32 -0.44 -6.80
C GLY A 90 5.42 -0.17 -5.61
N LYS A 91 5.94 0.51 -4.57
CA LYS A 91 5.13 0.92 -3.43
C LYS A 91 4.16 2.05 -3.74
N LEU A 92 4.54 2.99 -4.65
CA LEU A 92 3.65 4.09 -5.06
C LEU A 92 2.43 3.59 -5.84
N PHE A 93 2.61 2.52 -6.61
CA PHE A 93 1.55 1.87 -7.37
C PHE A 93 0.89 0.71 -6.63
N SER A 94 0.87 0.78 -5.32
CA SER A 94 0.18 -0.17 -4.45
C SER A 94 -0.60 0.61 -3.39
N ASP A 95 -1.89 0.30 -3.22
CA ASP A 95 -2.70 0.87 -2.14
C ASP A 95 -2.47 0.16 -0.80
N ASP A 96 -1.66 -0.90 -0.79
CA ASP A 96 -1.39 -1.63 0.44
C ASP A 96 -0.69 -0.73 1.45
N THR A 97 -1.43 -0.38 2.49
CA THR A 97 -0.89 0.39 3.60
C THR A 97 0.15 -0.46 4.32
N SER A 98 1.33 0.11 4.56
CA SER A 98 2.36 -0.58 5.37
C SER A 98 1.74 -1.20 6.62
N HIS A 99 2.05 -2.47 6.87
CA HIS A 99 1.53 -3.21 8.02
C HIS A 99 1.74 -2.44 9.34
N GLN A 100 2.84 -1.73 9.49
CA GLN A 100 3.15 -0.93 10.66
C GLN A 100 2.17 0.24 10.89
N LEU A 101 1.61 0.82 9.83
CA LEU A 101 0.69 1.96 9.92
C LEU A 101 -0.76 1.54 10.18
N LYS A 102 -1.11 0.28 9.91
CA LYS A 102 -2.45 -0.25 10.18
C LYS A 102 -2.72 -0.27 11.70
N SER A 103 -3.98 -0.04 12.08
CA SER A 103 -4.40 -0.28 13.46
C SER A 103 -4.25 -1.75 13.83
N TYR A 104 -4.09 -2.05 15.12
CA TYR A 104 -3.97 -3.44 15.57
C TYR A 104 -5.14 -4.30 15.08
N GLN A 105 -6.36 -3.78 15.10
CA GLN A 105 -7.56 -4.44 14.58
C GLN A 105 -7.45 -4.82 13.10
N GLN A 106 -6.93 -3.92 12.26
CA GLN A 106 -6.72 -4.21 10.84
C GLN A 106 -5.59 -5.23 10.62
N LYS A 107 -4.55 -5.18 11.46
CA LYS A 107 -3.47 -6.18 11.45
C LYS A 107 -4.02 -7.57 11.73
N GLN A 108 -4.85 -7.71 12.75
CA GLN A 108 -5.51 -8.99 13.10
C GLN A 108 -6.39 -9.48 11.95
N GLN A 109 -7.23 -8.63 11.37
CA GLN A 109 -8.08 -9.03 10.23
C GLN A 109 -7.26 -9.58 9.05
N ASN A 110 -6.04 -9.06 8.83
CA ASN A 110 -5.15 -9.54 7.78
C ASN A 110 -4.34 -10.77 8.20
N ALA A 111 -4.13 -10.95 9.51
CA ALA A 111 -3.42 -12.09 10.08
C ALA A 111 -4.29 -13.35 10.11
N ASP A 112 -5.52 -13.21 10.59
CA ASP A 112 -6.46 -14.31 10.82
C ASP A 112 -6.99 -14.94 9.53
N PHE A 113 -6.87 -14.23 8.40
CA PHE A 113 -7.42 -14.70 7.13
C PHE A 113 -6.54 -14.31 5.94
N PHE A 114 -5.99 -15.30 5.24
CA PHE A 114 -5.28 -15.05 3.99
C PHE A 114 -6.28 -14.79 2.86
N THR A 115 -6.31 -13.55 2.38
CA THR A 115 -7.22 -13.14 1.31
C THR A 115 -6.54 -13.28 -0.06
N VAL A 116 -7.12 -14.11 -0.93
CA VAL A 116 -6.75 -14.19 -2.35
C VAL A 116 -7.56 -13.19 -3.18
N PHE A 117 -8.80 -12.96 -2.77
CA PHE A 117 -9.71 -12.04 -3.45
C PHE A 117 -10.57 -11.29 -2.43
N GLU A 118 -10.64 -9.96 -2.56
CA GLU A 118 -11.53 -9.10 -1.78
C GLU A 118 -12.38 -8.23 -2.71
N SER A 119 -13.64 -8.06 -2.38
CA SER A 119 -14.58 -7.25 -3.13
C SER A 119 -15.65 -6.65 -2.23
N GLY A 120 -16.17 -5.50 -2.65
CA GLY A 120 -17.40 -4.95 -2.09
C GLY A 120 -18.63 -5.75 -2.49
N VAL A 121 -19.67 -5.72 -1.66
CA VAL A 121 -20.97 -6.32 -1.96
C VAL A 121 -22.05 -5.26 -1.79
N SER A 122 -23.01 -5.24 -2.71
CA SER A 122 -24.18 -4.37 -2.67
C SER A 122 -25.44 -5.13 -3.03
N LYS A 123 -26.60 -4.51 -2.84
CA LYS A 123 -27.89 -5.08 -3.29
C LYS A 123 -27.93 -5.40 -4.79
N ARG A 124 -27.03 -4.81 -5.59
CA ARG A 124 -26.92 -5.02 -7.05
C ARG A 124 -25.87 -6.08 -7.43
N GLY A 125 -25.20 -6.70 -6.46
CA GLY A 125 -24.16 -7.72 -6.66
C GLY A 125 -22.78 -7.28 -6.18
N ILE A 126 -21.77 -7.93 -6.73
CA ILE A 126 -20.34 -7.66 -6.43
C ILE A 126 -19.98 -6.27 -6.97
N LYS A 127 -19.31 -5.48 -6.13
CA LYS A 127 -18.86 -4.13 -6.45
C LYS A 127 -17.33 -4.11 -6.45
N LEU A 128 -16.76 -4.16 -7.65
CA LEU A 128 -15.31 -4.02 -7.83
C LEU A 128 -14.89 -2.56 -7.63
N SER A 129 -13.63 -2.37 -7.28
CA SER A 129 -13.00 -1.05 -7.27
C SER A 129 -13.06 -0.39 -8.65
N SER A 130 -13.09 0.93 -8.70
CA SER A 130 -13.09 1.70 -9.95
C SER A 130 -11.74 1.70 -10.68
N GLY A 131 -10.71 1.16 -10.03
CA GLY A 131 -9.37 0.91 -10.56
C GLY A 131 -8.71 -0.17 -9.72
N LEU A 132 -7.64 -0.76 -10.21
CA LEU A 132 -6.83 -1.71 -9.43
C LEU A 132 -6.10 -0.99 -8.28
N ILE A 133 -5.87 0.34 -8.44
CA ILE A 133 -5.12 1.19 -7.52
C ILE A 133 -5.91 2.49 -7.29
N ASP A 134 -6.28 2.81 -6.06
CA ASP A 134 -6.91 4.08 -5.69
C ASP A 134 -5.89 5.25 -5.80
N GLY A 135 -4.61 4.98 -5.55
CA GLY A 135 -3.50 5.91 -5.74
C GLY A 135 -3.28 6.88 -4.58
N GLN A 136 -3.64 6.49 -3.37
CA GLN A 136 -3.44 7.31 -2.17
C GLN A 136 -1.96 7.65 -1.92
N LYS A 137 -1.06 6.67 -2.07
CA LYS A 137 0.39 6.91 -1.91
C LYS A 137 0.94 7.82 -2.98
N LEU A 138 0.44 7.67 -4.21
CA LEU A 138 0.85 8.49 -5.33
C LEU A 138 0.47 9.96 -5.12
N ILE A 139 -0.77 10.25 -4.71
CA ILE A 139 -1.17 11.63 -4.43
C ILE A 139 -0.38 12.23 -3.26
N PHE A 140 -0.07 11.45 -2.22
CA PHE A 140 0.77 11.92 -1.12
C PHE A 140 2.18 12.27 -1.58
N GLU A 141 2.78 11.45 -2.43
CA GLU A 141 4.11 11.71 -2.97
C GLU A 141 4.12 12.94 -3.89
N LEU A 142 3.14 13.07 -4.78
CA LEU A 142 2.97 14.27 -5.61
C LEU A 142 2.80 15.54 -4.75
N ARG A 143 2.04 15.45 -3.67
CA ARG A 143 1.88 16.55 -2.72
C ARG A 143 3.18 16.91 -2.01
N ARG A 144 3.97 15.90 -1.63
CA ARG A 144 5.29 16.12 -1.01
C ARG A 144 6.25 16.82 -1.98
N LEU A 145 6.32 16.33 -3.20
CA LEU A 145 7.23 16.87 -4.22
C LEU A 145 6.84 18.29 -4.68
N LEU A 146 5.54 18.57 -4.75
CA LEU A 146 4.99 19.86 -5.18
C LEU A 146 4.60 20.79 -4.01
N ALA A 147 4.99 20.44 -2.79
CA ALA A 147 4.71 21.20 -1.58
C ALA A 147 5.14 22.69 -1.69
N PRO A 148 6.35 22.99 -2.23
CA PRO A 148 6.81 24.39 -2.33
C PRO A 148 5.91 25.31 -3.15
N VAL A 149 5.11 24.74 -4.06
CA VAL A 149 4.15 25.49 -4.90
C VAL A 149 2.68 25.20 -4.56
N ALA A 150 2.41 24.52 -3.44
CA ALA A 150 1.06 24.10 -3.03
C ALA A 150 0.06 25.25 -2.91
N GLN A 151 0.56 26.49 -2.66
CA GLN A 151 -0.21 27.71 -2.56
C GLN A 151 -0.62 28.29 -3.92
N ILE A 152 0.07 27.92 -5.00
CA ILE A 152 -0.14 28.48 -6.34
C ILE A 152 -1.32 27.78 -7.00
N SER A 153 -2.47 28.41 -6.99
CA SER A 153 -3.69 27.85 -7.58
C SER A 153 -3.84 28.15 -9.08
N ASN A 154 -3.21 29.18 -9.61
CA ASN A 154 -3.16 29.47 -11.05
C ASN A 154 -1.81 29.07 -11.61
N PHE A 155 -1.77 28.06 -12.48
CA PHE A 155 -0.53 27.48 -12.99
C PHE A 155 0.24 28.39 -13.96
N ASP A 156 -0.34 29.52 -14.36
CA ASP A 156 0.39 30.59 -15.06
C ASP A 156 1.35 31.38 -14.13
N ARG A 157 1.19 31.22 -12.81
CA ARG A 157 2.04 31.83 -11.79
C ARG A 157 3.15 30.90 -11.26
N LEU A 158 3.22 29.68 -11.76
CA LEU A 158 4.38 28.82 -11.50
C LEU A 158 5.64 29.47 -12.10
N PRO A 159 6.83 29.14 -11.60
CA PRO A 159 8.09 29.60 -12.20
C PRO A 159 8.13 29.44 -13.72
N ILE A 160 7.59 28.34 -14.25
CA ILE A 160 7.27 28.19 -15.67
C ILE A 160 5.77 27.86 -15.79
N PRO A 161 4.98 28.64 -16.57
CA PRO A 161 3.57 28.36 -16.83
C PRO A 161 3.35 26.93 -17.31
N PHE A 162 2.36 26.25 -16.71
CA PHE A 162 2.16 24.82 -16.90
C PHE A 162 0.71 24.44 -17.22
N ARG A 163 0.52 23.41 -18.05
CA ARG A 163 -0.76 22.71 -18.26
C ARG A 163 -0.58 21.22 -18.16
N ALA A 164 -1.47 20.55 -17.41
CA ALA A 164 -1.65 19.10 -17.50
C ALA A 164 -2.91 18.80 -18.33
N VAL A 165 -2.95 17.66 -18.98
CA VAL A 165 -4.10 17.21 -19.76
C VAL A 165 -4.69 15.96 -19.11
N ALA A 166 -6.02 15.93 -19.00
CA ALA A 166 -6.79 14.77 -18.59
C ALA A 166 -7.95 14.56 -19.58
N THR A 167 -8.69 13.46 -19.44
CA THR A 167 -9.87 13.17 -20.26
C THR A 167 -11.10 13.07 -19.37
N ASP A 168 -12.19 13.75 -19.71
CA ASP A 168 -13.49 13.49 -19.09
C ASP A 168 -14.02 12.16 -19.61
N ILE A 169 -14.17 11.16 -18.71
CA ILE A 169 -14.54 9.78 -19.11
C ILE A 169 -15.98 9.69 -19.64
N HIS A 170 -16.84 10.66 -19.32
CA HIS A 170 -18.23 10.66 -19.79
C HIS A 170 -18.37 11.20 -21.21
N THR A 171 -17.55 12.20 -21.58
CA THR A 171 -17.66 12.86 -22.91
C THR A 171 -16.55 12.42 -23.86
N GLY A 172 -15.41 11.96 -23.34
CA GLY A 172 -14.19 11.69 -24.11
C GLY A 172 -13.38 12.94 -24.44
N ASP A 173 -13.79 14.12 -24.00
CA ASP A 173 -13.12 15.37 -24.30
C ASP A 173 -11.85 15.55 -23.47
N ALA A 174 -10.84 16.20 -24.09
CA ALA A 174 -9.65 16.64 -23.40
C ALA A 174 -9.98 17.78 -22.42
N VAL A 175 -9.53 17.67 -21.18
CA VAL A 175 -9.67 18.67 -20.13
C VAL A 175 -8.30 19.26 -19.82
N VAL A 176 -8.13 20.55 -20.14
CA VAL A 176 -6.89 21.28 -19.85
C VAL A 176 -6.92 21.78 -18.40
N LEU A 177 -6.05 21.21 -17.58
CA LEU A 177 -5.92 21.53 -16.16
C LEU A 177 -4.90 22.68 -16.02
N LYS A 178 -5.39 23.87 -15.69
CA LYS A 178 -4.62 25.13 -15.63
C LYS A 178 -4.70 25.83 -14.28
N GLN A 179 -5.52 25.31 -13.37
CA GLN A 179 -5.74 25.91 -12.06
C GLN A 179 -6.20 24.86 -11.04
N GLY A 180 -6.20 25.22 -9.78
CA GLY A 180 -6.57 24.36 -8.66
C GLY A 180 -5.34 23.85 -7.92
N ASN A 181 -5.38 22.62 -7.44
CA ASN A 181 -4.22 22.01 -6.81
C ASN A 181 -3.38 21.26 -7.85
N LEU A 182 -2.11 21.61 -7.97
CA LEU A 182 -1.22 21.05 -8.99
C LEU A 182 -1.03 19.53 -8.86
N ALA A 183 -0.85 19.01 -7.63
CA ALA A 183 -0.70 17.57 -7.41
C ALA A 183 -1.97 16.81 -7.83
N SER A 184 -3.17 17.34 -7.53
CA SER A 184 -4.42 16.71 -7.96
C SER A 184 -4.61 16.76 -9.48
N ALA A 185 -4.17 17.83 -10.13
CA ALA A 185 -4.20 17.96 -11.60
C ALA A 185 -3.26 16.93 -12.25
N VAL A 186 -2.03 16.79 -11.75
CA VAL A 186 -1.07 15.78 -12.22
C VAL A 186 -1.60 14.37 -11.96
N ARG A 187 -2.18 14.10 -10.78
CA ARG A 187 -2.79 12.79 -10.46
C ARG A 187 -3.93 12.45 -11.42
N ALA A 188 -4.77 13.42 -11.78
CA ALA A 188 -5.83 13.22 -12.78
C ALA A 188 -5.26 12.88 -14.15
N SER A 189 -4.22 13.62 -14.59
CA SER A 189 -3.52 13.40 -15.86
C SER A 189 -2.87 12.02 -15.99
N MET A 190 -2.58 11.33 -14.89
CA MET A 190 -1.97 9.99 -14.89
C MET A 190 -2.90 8.88 -14.41
N SER A 191 -4.22 9.13 -14.41
CA SER A 191 -5.24 8.14 -14.04
C SER A 191 -5.53 7.17 -15.19
N ILE A 192 -4.59 6.26 -15.49
CA ILE A 192 -4.73 5.27 -16.56
C ILE A 192 -5.98 4.42 -16.31
N PRO A 193 -6.95 4.37 -17.26
CA PRO A 193 -8.18 3.59 -17.08
C PRO A 193 -7.91 2.13 -16.80
N GLY A 194 -8.64 1.57 -15.81
CA GLY A 194 -8.48 0.17 -15.37
C GLY A 194 -7.31 -0.03 -14.37
N LEU A 195 -6.23 0.74 -14.47
CA LEU A 195 -5.12 0.67 -13.52
C LEU A 195 -5.37 1.58 -12.32
N PHE A 196 -5.58 2.86 -12.54
CA PHE A 196 -5.84 3.83 -11.47
C PHE A 196 -7.31 4.23 -11.41
N ALA A 197 -7.82 4.43 -10.20
CA ALA A 197 -9.13 5.01 -10.01
C ALA A 197 -9.19 6.43 -10.63
N PRO A 198 -10.30 6.76 -11.33
CA PRO A 198 -10.54 8.10 -11.86
C PRO A 198 -10.54 9.18 -10.77
N VAL A 199 -10.18 10.40 -11.11
CA VAL A 199 -10.15 11.54 -10.17
C VAL A 199 -11.32 12.48 -10.47
N THR A 200 -12.11 12.83 -9.46
CA THR A 200 -13.16 13.84 -9.59
C THR A 200 -12.60 15.22 -9.32
N LEU A 201 -12.56 16.09 -10.34
CA LEU A 201 -12.22 17.50 -10.23
C LEU A 201 -13.32 18.33 -10.90
N ASP A 202 -13.78 19.39 -10.22
CA ASP A 202 -14.81 20.32 -10.73
C ASP A 202 -16.05 19.61 -11.31
N ASN A 203 -16.56 18.59 -10.58
CA ASN A 203 -17.69 17.73 -10.96
C ASN A 203 -17.49 16.89 -12.24
N ARG A 204 -16.27 16.78 -12.74
CA ARG A 204 -15.91 15.91 -13.86
C ARG A 204 -15.16 14.70 -13.36
N LEU A 205 -15.46 13.54 -13.93
CA LEU A 205 -14.73 12.30 -13.63
C LEU A 205 -13.61 12.14 -14.67
N LEU A 206 -12.38 12.35 -14.22
CA LEU A 206 -11.21 12.47 -15.09
C LEU A 206 -10.36 11.21 -15.06
N VAL A 207 -9.90 10.81 -16.24
CA VAL A 207 -8.90 9.78 -16.48
C VAL A 207 -7.70 10.37 -17.23
N ASP A 208 -6.66 9.60 -17.44
CA ASP A 208 -5.44 9.98 -18.15
C ASP A 208 -5.75 10.61 -19.51
N GLY A 209 -5.01 11.66 -19.86
CA GLY A 209 -5.14 12.37 -21.14
C GLY A 209 -4.74 11.51 -22.35
N LEU A 210 -4.12 10.33 -22.13
CA LEU A 210 -3.79 9.40 -23.22
C LEU A 210 -5.01 9.05 -24.10
N VAL A 211 -6.23 9.11 -23.51
CA VAL A 211 -7.47 8.76 -24.21
C VAL A 211 -7.85 9.83 -25.24
N SER A 212 -7.65 11.12 -24.94
CA SER A 212 -8.08 12.23 -25.79
C SER A 212 -6.94 13.03 -26.42
N ASN A 213 -5.85 13.30 -25.70
CA ASN A 213 -4.70 14.09 -26.18
C ASN A 213 -3.42 13.71 -25.43
N ASN A 214 -2.75 12.66 -25.92
CA ASN A 214 -1.51 12.16 -25.30
C ASN A 214 -0.31 13.10 -25.51
N LEU A 215 -0.29 13.92 -26.57
CA LEU A 215 0.82 14.79 -26.94
C LEU A 215 0.32 16.21 -27.13
N PRO A 216 0.21 17.06 -26.08
CA PRO A 216 -0.54 18.32 -26.07
C PRO A 216 0.18 19.46 -26.80
N VAL A 217 0.46 19.31 -28.11
CA VAL A 217 1.09 20.30 -29.00
C VAL A 217 0.20 21.54 -29.14
N ASP A 218 -1.09 21.32 -29.41
CA ASP A 218 -2.10 22.36 -29.52
C ASP A 218 -2.22 23.20 -28.25
N ILE A 219 -2.10 22.58 -27.07
CA ILE A 219 -2.18 23.28 -25.78
C ILE A 219 -0.96 24.20 -25.59
N ALA A 220 0.25 23.74 -25.91
CA ALA A 220 1.44 24.59 -25.83
C ALA A 220 1.37 25.76 -26.80
N ARG A 221 0.80 25.58 -28.00
CA ARG A 221 0.48 26.70 -28.93
C ARG A 221 -0.51 27.71 -28.35
N GLN A 222 -1.60 27.21 -27.73
CA GLN A 222 -2.58 28.05 -27.04
C GLN A 222 -1.98 28.84 -25.86
N MET A 223 -0.91 28.34 -25.23
CA MET A 223 -0.15 29.08 -24.21
C MET A 223 0.77 30.17 -24.81
N GLY A 224 0.78 30.32 -26.11
CA GLY A 224 1.52 31.36 -26.84
C GLY A 224 2.96 30.95 -27.20
N ALA A 225 3.28 29.68 -27.31
CA ALA A 225 4.58 29.20 -27.79
C ALA A 225 4.73 29.44 -29.31
N ASP A 226 5.83 30.07 -29.69
CA ASP A 226 6.19 30.30 -31.10
C ASP A 226 6.93 29.10 -31.69
N ILE A 227 7.81 28.50 -30.93
CA ILE A 227 8.58 27.31 -31.29
C ILE A 227 8.36 26.23 -30.25
N LEU A 228 8.15 25.00 -30.68
CA LEU A 228 7.94 23.87 -29.79
C LEU A 228 9.13 22.90 -29.79
N ILE A 229 9.48 22.45 -28.59
CA ILE A 229 10.31 21.27 -28.38
C ILE A 229 9.39 20.17 -27.87
N VAL A 230 9.20 19.15 -28.69
CA VAL A 230 8.22 18.08 -28.44
C VAL A 230 8.94 16.79 -28.13
N SER A 231 8.81 16.33 -26.89
CA SER A 231 9.31 15.02 -26.45
C SER A 231 8.19 13.99 -26.52
N ASN A 232 8.19 13.19 -27.56
CA ASN A 232 7.20 12.14 -27.82
C ASN A 232 7.77 10.79 -27.45
N ILE A 233 7.06 10.06 -26.58
CA ILE A 233 7.40 8.68 -26.20
C ILE A 233 6.65 7.74 -27.16
N PRO A 234 7.37 7.03 -28.05
CA PRO A 234 6.72 6.12 -28.99
C PRO A 234 6.03 4.97 -28.25
N PRO A 235 4.92 4.44 -28.80
CA PRO A 235 4.26 3.27 -28.23
C PRO A 235 5.16 2.03 -28.32
N ASP A 236 4.99 1.11 -27.35
CA ASP A 236 5.67 -0.18 -27.36
C ASP A 236 5.03 -1.12 -28.39
N ASN A 237 5.77 -1.45 -29.43
CA ASN A 237 5.33 -2.38 -30.49
C ASN A 237 5.85 -3.82 -30.27
N SER A 238 6.63 -4.06 -29.22
CA SER A 238 7.29 -5.35 -28.97
C SER A 238 6.53 -6.24 -27.99
N ARG A 239 5.42 -5.72 -27.39
CA ARG A 239 4.67 -6.43 -26.36
C ARG A 239 4.05 -7.73 -26.89
N LYS A 240 4.25 -8.83 -26.16
CA LYS A 240 3.48 -10.05 -26.35
C LYS A 240 2.06 -9.85 -25.84
N LEU A 241 1.08 -10.39 -26.56
CA LEU A 241 -0.35 -10.23 -26.24
C LEU A 241 -0.91 -11.52 -25.63
N ASP A 242 -0.31 -11.96 -24.54
CA ASP A 242 -0.60 -13.25 -23.93
C ASP A 242 -1.72 -13.17 -22.86
N THR A 243 -1.98 -11.98 -22.29
CA THR A 243 -2.95 -11.78 -21.23
C THR A 243 -4.01 -10.72 -21.58
N ALA A 244 -5.14 -10.73 -20.87
CA ALA A 244 -6.17 -9.68 -21.02
C ALA A 244 -5.62 -8.29 -20.66
N LEU A 245 -4.66 -8.19 -19.73
CA LEU A 245 -3.98 -6.96 -19.39
C LEU A 245 -3.11 -6.46 -20.56
N ASP A 246 -2.34 -7.34 -21.21
CA ASP A 246 -1.52 -6.98 -22.37
C ASP A 246 -2.39 -6.45 -23.52
N ILE A 247 -3.52 -7.11 -23.78
CA ILE A 247 -4.48 -6.67 -24.80
C ILE A 247 -5.06 -5.29 -24.46
N SER A 248 -5.38 -5.06 -23.18
CA SER A 248 -5.90 -3.77 -22.72
C SER A 248 -4.86 -2.66 -22.86
N LEU A 249 -3.62 -2.90 -22.43
CA LEU A 249 -2.50 -1.97 -22.59
C LEU A 249 -2.18 -1.71 -24.06
N GLN A 250 -2.22 -2.74 -24.93
CA GLN A 250 -2.05 -2.56 -26.37
C GLN A 250 -3.16 -1.72 -27.00
N SER A 251 -4.40 -1.88 -26.53
CA SER A 251 -5.53 -1.06 -26.98
C SER A 251 -5.31 0.41 -26.62
N MET A 252 -4.77 0.70 -25.44
CA MET A 252 -4.37 2.05 -25.02
C MET A 252 -3.22 2.59 -25.89
N ASP A 253 -2.21 1.77 -26.21
CA ASP A 253 -1.12 2.16 -27.10
C ASP A 253 -1.61 2.54 -28.52
N LEU A 254 -2.64 1.87 -29.02
CA LEU A 254 -3.29 2.26 -30.27
C LEU A 254 -4.00 3.63 -30.17
N LEU A 255 -4.68 3.92 -29.04
CA LEU A 255 -5.28 5.24 -28.80
C LEU A 255 -4.20 6.33 -28.72
N VAL A 256 -3.11 6.08 -27.95
CA VAL A 256 -1.96 6.99 -27.85
C VAL A 256 -1.39 7.32 -29.23
N ARG A 257 -1.20 6.29 -30.08
CA ARG A 257 -0.71 6.49 -31.46
C ARG A 257 -1.64 7.40 -32.24
N LYS A 258 -2.93 7.09 -32.24
CA LYS A 258 -3.94 7.85 -33.02
C LYS A 258 -4.06 9.30 -32.58
N THR A 259 -4.08 9.56 -31.27
CA THR A 259 -4.16 10.92 -30.73
C THR A 259 -2.86 11.70 -30.95
N SER A 260 -1.70 11.04 -30.89
CA SER A 260 -0.39 11.68 -31.11
C SER A 260 -0.12 11.98 -32.58
N GLU A 261 -0.57 11.14 -33.52
CA GLU A 261 -0.37 11.36 -34.98
C GLU A 261 -0.96 12.69 -35.45
N ALA A 262 -2.18 13.06 -35.00
CA ALA A 262 -2.80 14.32 -35.34
C ALA A 262 -2.00 15.52 -34.82
N GLN A 263 -1.45 15.42 -33.62
CA GLN A 263 -0.63 16.46 -33.00
C GLN A 263 0.73 16.60 -33.69
N LEU A 264 1.37 15.46 -34.03
CA LEU A 264 2.63 15.47 -34.76
C LEU A 264 2.50 16.07 -36.17
N ALA A 265 1.37 15.83 -36.84
CA ALA A 265 1.08 16.42 -38.16
C ALA A 265 0.92 17.95 -38.11
N SER A 266 0.67 18.54 -36.94
CA SER A 266 0.55 20.00 -36.77
C SER A 266 1.89 20.71 -36.53
N LEU A 267 2.99 19.98 -36.43
CA LEU A 267 4.32 20.55 -36.21
C LEU A 267 4.79 21.32 -37.45
N THR A 268 5.48 22.43 -37.23
CA THR A 268 6.08 23.26 -38.26
C THR A 268 7.57 22.93 -38.44
N PRO A 269 8.21 23.36 -39.51
CA PRO A 269 9.65 23.16 -39.70
C PRO A 269 10.55 23.82 -38.68
N GLN A 270 10.01 24.73 -37.85
CA GLN A 270 10.74 25.39 -36.76
C GLN A 270 10.69 24.59 -35.46
N ASP A 271 9.76 23.65 -35.33
CA ASP A 271 9.60 22.81 -34.15
C ASP A 271 10.63 21.68 -34.12
N ILE A 272 11.03 21.28 -32.94
CA ILE A 272 12.03 20.23 -32.72
C ILE A 272 11.34 19.03 -32.10
N LEU A 273 11.27 17.93 -32.88
CA LEU A 273 10.73 16.66 -32.40
C LEU A 273 11.86 15.79 -31.85
N ILE A 274 11.74 15.40 -30.59
CA ILE A 274 12.64 14.47 -29.90
C ILE A 274 11.88 13.17 -29.64
N GLN A 275 12.42 12.05 -30.10
CA GLN A 275 11.86 10.72 -29.89
C GLN A 275 12.90 9.84 -29.19
N PRO A 276 12.88 9.72 -27.84
CA PRO A 276 13.77 8.81 -27.15
C PRO A 276 13.61 7.36 -27.62
N PRO A 277 14.71 6.61 -27.83
CA PRO A 277 14.65 5.23 -28.30
C PRO A 277 14.34 4.25 -27.13
N VAL A 278 13.16 4.37 -26.54
CA VAL A 278 12.71 3.63 -25.34
C VAL A 278 11.89 2.38 -25.66
N GLY A 279 11.90 1.88 -26.90
CA GLY A 279 11.01 0.82 -27.37
C GLY A 279 11.12 -0.53 -26.65
N GLU A 280 12.17 -0.74 -25.83
CA GLU A 280 12.34 -1.93 -24.97
C GLU A 280 11.97 -1.69 -23.51
N VAL A 281 11.55 -0.47 -23.15
CA VAL A 281 11.12 -0.14 -21.80
C VAL A 281 9.60 -0.27 -21.72
N GLY A 282 9.14 -1.27 -20.98
CA GLY A 282 7.71 -1.47 -20.74
C GLY A 282 7.08 -0.29 -20.03
N ARG A 283 5.81 0.01 -20.32
CA ARG A 283 5.11 1.17 -19.70
C ARG A 283 4.95 1.10 -18.19
N LEU A 284 5.05 -0.10 -17.61
CA LEU A 284 4.99 -0.32 -16.15
C LEU A 284 6.35 -0.75 -15.58
N ASP A 285 7.42 -0.80 -16.40
CA ASP A 285 8.76 -1.22 -15.96
C ASP A 285 9.55 -0.05 -15.36
N PHE A 286 9.30 0.23 -14.11
CA PHE A 286 10.01 1.23 -13.32
C PHE A 286 11.34 0.73 -12.73
N THR A 287 11.78 -0.46 -13.06
CA THR A 287 13.07 -0.99 -12.59
C THR A 287 14.26 -0.41 -13.36
N ARG A 288 14.02 0.12 -14.57
CA ARG A 288 15.03 0.61 -15.52
C ARG A 288 15.15 2.14 -15.55
N VAL A 289 14.87 2.85 -14.46
CA VAL A 289 14.84 4.32 -14.41
C VAL A 289 16.14 4.96 -14.94
N ALA A 290 17.29 4.52 -14.45
CA ALA A 290 18.59 5.09 -14.86
C ALA A 290 18.86 4.92 -16.36
N GLU A 291 18.53 3.78 -16.90
CA GLU A 291 18.65 3.49 -18.32
C GLU A 291 17.67 4.34 -19.16
N THR A 292 16.43 4.47 -18.69
CA THR A 292 15.41 5.27 -19.37
C THR A 292 15.81 6.75 -19.44
N VAL A 293 16.42 7.32 -18.40
CA VAL A 293 17.00 8.67 -18.42
C VAL A 293 18.10 8.77 -19.48
N ALA A 294 19.01 7.80 -19.54
CA ALA A 294 20.09 7.79 -20.54
C ALA A 294 19.55 7.68 -21.99
N LEU A 295 18.47 6.91 -22.20
CA LEU A 295 17.79 6.84 -23.50
C LEU A 295 17.14 8.18 -23.87
N GLY A 296 16.63 8.92 -22.88
CA GLY A 296 16.15 10.30 -23.06
C GLY A 296 17.25 11.24 -23.54
N GLU A 297 18.43 11.22 -22.89
CA GLU A 297 19.60 11.99 -23.31
C GLU A 297 20.03 11.60 -24.74
N LYS A 298 20.07 10.31 -25.04
CA LYS A 298 20.42 9.81 -26.38
C LYS A 298 19.45 10.35 -27.43
N GLY A 299 18.15 10.30 -27.18
CA GLY A 299 17.12 10.84 -28.08
C GLY A 299 17.28 12.35 -28.32
N ALA A 300 17.49 13.13 -27.26
CA ALA A 300 17.67 14.58 -27.37
C ALA A 300 18.97 14.92 -28.14
N ARG A 301 20.05 14.18 -27.95
CA ARG A 301 21.30 14.37 -28.68
C ARG A 301 21.20 14.14 -30.19
N THR A 302 20.21 13.39 -30.68
CA THR A 302 19.96 13.25 -32.13
C THR A 302 19.52 14.59 -32.77
N GLN A 303 18.96 15.49 -31.95
CA GLN A 303 18.50 16.83 -32.36
C GLN A 303 19.49 17.95 -31.93
N LEU A 304 20.71 17.61 -31.51
CA LEU A 304 21.65 18.56 -30.91
C LEU A 304 21.95 19.76 -31.83
N VAL A 305 22.09 19.51 -33.13
CA VAL A 305 22.35 20.60 -34.12
C VAL A 305 21.17 21.58 -34.20
N ALA A 306 19.94 21.07 -34.16
CA ALA A 306 18.73 21.91 -34.17
C ALA A 306 18.62 22.71 -32.86
N LEU A 307 18.86 22.04 -31.72
CA LEU A 307 18.86 22.69 -30.41
C LEU A 307 19.92 23.78 -30.30
N GLN A 308 21.15 23.54 -30.76
CA GLN A 308 22.22 24.54 -30.76
C GLN A 308 21.94 25.72 -31.68
N ARG A 309 21.31 25.49 -32.84
CA ARG A 309 20.86 26.59 -33.72
C ARG A 309 19.79 27.42 -33.02
N LEU A 310 18.84 26.78 -32.36
CA LEU A 310 17.83 27.48 -31.57
C LEU A 310 18.49 28.31 -30.46
N ALA A 311 19.40 27.73 -29.66
CA ALA A 311 20.15 28.46 -28.64
C ALA A 311 20.88 29.68 -29.19
N GLY A 312 21.58 29.50 -30.32
CA GLY A 312 22.30 30.60 -30.99
C GLY A 312 21.39 31.73 -31.49
N SER A 313 20.14 31.43 -31.87
CA SER A 313 19.16 32.43 -32.27
C SER A 313 18.55 33.21 -31.08
N LEU A 314 18.68 32.72 -29.86
CA LEU A 314 18.12 33.32 -28.64
C LEU A 314 19.16 34.13 -27.84
N SER A 315 20.39 34.27 -28.31
CA SER A 315 21.56 34.71 -27.59
C SER A 315 21.71 36.23 -27.37
N SER A 316 20.71 36.92 -26.83
CA SER A 316 20.97 38.28 -26.32
C SER A 316 20.75 38.52 -24.83
N ASP A 317 20.17 37.58 -24.09
CA ASP A 317 19.89 37.74 -22.65
C ASP A 317 20.41 36.57 -21.80
N ALA A 318 21.72 36.56 -21.57
CA ALA A 318 22.39 35.53 -20.74
C ALA A 318 21.89 35.43 -19.29
N ASN A 319 21.09 36.37 -18.81
CA ASN A 319 20.55 36.38 -17.45
C ASN A 319 19.18 35.66 -17.28
N GLN A 320 18.55 35.15 -18.36
CA GLN A 320 17.25 34.51 -18.30
C GLN A 320 17.32 32.96 -18.17
N PHE A 321 18.51 32.38 -18.10
CA PHE A 321 18.72 30.93 -17.99
C PHE A 321 18.92 30.43 -16.56
N ALA A 322 18.68 31.28 -15.55
CA ALA A 322 18.69 30.81 -14.17
C ALA A 322 17.55 29.81 -13.97
N THR A 323 17.89 28.60 -13.59
CA THR A 323 16.90 27.62 -13.09
C THR A 323 16.03 28.35 -12.07
N PRO A 324 14.69 28.34 -12.23
CA PRO A 324 13.82 29.01 -11.26
C PRO A 324 14.16 28.52 -9.85
N ALA A 325 14.37 29.45 -8.92
CA ALA A 325 14.64 29.08 -7.54
C ALA A 325 13.46 28.30 -6.98
N HIS A 326 13.72 27.16 -6.37
CA HIS A 326 12.67 26.40 -5.70
C HIS A 326 12.08 27.25 -4.57
N PRO A 327 10.76 27.50 -4.53
CA PRO A 327 10.16 28.22 -3.41
C PRO A 327 10.50 27.52 -2.09
N ILE A 328 10.84 28.31 -1.07
CA ILE A 328 11.20 27.79 0.26
C ILE A 328 9.96 27.14 0.89
N ASP A 329 10.14 26.02 1.57
CA ASP A 329 9.11 25.36 2.39
C ASP A 329 8.54 26.39 3.40
N GLU A 330 7.32 26.84 3.16
CA GLU A 330 6.67 27.79 4.01
C GLU A 330 5.95 27.05 5.15
N VAL A 331 6.31 27.41 6.37
CA VAL A 331 5.65 26.87 7.56
C VAL A 331 4.25 27.48 7.64
N VAL A 332 3.23 26.63 7.62
CA VAL A 332 1.82 27.04 7.53
C VAL A 332 1.18 27.07 8.91
N LYS A 333 0.70 28.24 9.35
CA LYS A 333 -0.12 28.33 10.56
C LYS A 333 -1.59 28.13 10.21
N VAL A 334 -2.24 27.16 10.88
CA VAL A 334 -3.63 26.78 10.61
C VAL A 334 -4.57 27.61 11.45
N ALA A 335 -5.43 28.41 10.83
CA ALA A 335 -6.47 29.18 11.52
C ALA A 335 -7.78 28.38 11.67
N SER A 336 -8.07 27.49 10.72
CA SER A 336 -9.29 26.67 10.78
C SER A 336 -9.07 25.30 10.16
N VAL A 337 -9.80 24.29 10.67
CA VAL A 337 -9.80 22.92 10.13
C VAL A 337 -11.23 22.54 9.79
N GLN A 338 -11.48 22.20 8.53
CA GLN A 338 -12.75 21.66 8.03
C GLN A 338 -12.52 20.25 7.52
N ILE A 339 -13.49 19.36 7.73
CA ILE A 339 -13.43 17.98 7.23
C ILE A 339 -14.68 17.73 6.39
N GLU A 340 -14.47 17.45 5.11
CA GLU A 340 -15.49 16.93 4.21
C GLU A 340 -15.42 15.41 4.25
N ASN A 341 -16.45 14.77 4.79
CA ASN A 341 -16.52 13.34 5.04
C ASN A 341 -17.80 12.79 4.42
N ASP A 342 -17.68 11.86 3.48
CA ASP A 342 -18.79 11.15 2.86
C ASP A 342 -19.00 9.71 3.38
N SER A 343 -18.25 9.31 4.43
CA SER A 343 -18.44 8.04 5.11
C SER A 343 -19.51 8.14 6.22
N SER A 344 -19.85 6.97 6.81
CA SER A 344 -20.74 6.88 7.96
C SER A 344 -20.13 7.37 9.28
N LEU A 345 -18.81 7.58 9.36
CA LEU A 345 -18.13 7.93 10.60
C LEU A 345 -18.42 9.37 11.03
N ARG A 346 -18.55 9.58 12.35
CA ARG A 346 -18.60 10.94 12.93
C ARG A 346 -17.34 11.71 12.64
N GLU A 347 -17.49 12.99 12.35
CA GLU A 347 -16.37 13.92 12.11
C GLU A 347 -15.37 13.95 13.29
N SER A 348 -15.83 13.80 14.52
CA SER A 348 -14.98 13.79 15.72
C SER A 348 -13.91 12.68 15.70
N ILE A 349 -14.20 11.54 15.07
CA ILE A 349 -13.25 10.43 14.90
C ILE A 349 -12.14 10.83 13.92
N LEU A 350 -12.54 11.44 12.79
CA LEU A 350 -11.59 11.93 11.79
C LEU A 350 -10.72 13.05 12.35
N ARG A 351 -11.32 13.99 13.13
CA ARG A 351 -10.58 15.06 13.80
C ARG A 351 -9.54 14.52 14.78
N LYS A 352 -9.90 13.51 15.56
CA LYS A 352 -8.95 12.86 16.47
C LYS A 352 -7.82 12.17 15.70
N ALA A 353 -8.14 11.42 14.64
CA ALA A 353 -7.15 10.75 13.80
C ALA A 353 -6.22 11.77 13.13
N LEU A 354 -6.76 12.85 12.58
CA LEU A 354 -6.01 13.93 11.97
C LEU A 354 -5.01 14.58 12.93
N ASN A 355 -5.42 14.80 14.18
CA ASN A 355 -4.62 15.41 15.24
C ASN A 355 -3.98 16.76 14.87
N ILE A 356 -4.74 17.58 14.15
CA ILE A 356 -4.39 18.95 13.75
C ILE A 356 -5.51 19.87 14.24
N LYS A 357 -5.13 20.96 14.91
CA LYS A 357 -6.05 21.92 15.53
C LYS A 357 -5.80 23.33 15.02
N PRO A 358 -6.80 24.22 15.07
CA PRO A 358 -6.58 25.65 14.89
C PRO A 358 -5.49 26.16 15.83
N GLY A 359 -4.58 26.97 15.30
CA GLY A 359 -3.39 27.46 16.01
C GLY A 359 -2.13 26.64 15.79
N ASP A 360 -2.24 25.41 15.28
CA ASP A 360 -1.08 24.56 15.00
C ASP A 360 -0.25 25.13 13.84
N VAL A 361 1.05 24.91 13.97
CA VAL A 361 2.03 25.18 12.93
C VAL A 361 2.34 23.86 12.25
N LEU A 362 2.13 23.81 10.93
CA LEU A 362 2.29 22.60 10.12
C LEU A 362 3.50 22.72 9.23
N ASP A 363 4.31 21.68 9.22
CA ASP A 363 5.15 21.31 8.11
C ASP A 363 4.45 20.22 7.27
N ASN A 364 5.03 19.90 6.13
CA ASN A 364 4.50 18.89 5.22
C ASN A 364 4.41 17.50 5.86
N GLN A 365 5.37 17.12 6.68
CA GLN A 365 5.43 15.82 7.31
C GLN A 365 4.27 15.64 8.30
N ARG A 366 4.06 16.62 9.18
CA ARG A 366 2.97 16.58 10.17
C ARG A 366 1.59 16.51 9.52
N LEU A 367 1.42 17.25 8.41
CA LEU A 367 0.17 17.22 7.63
C LEU A 367 -0.04 15.83 7.00
N GLN A 368 0.97 15.28 6.33
CA GLN A 368 0.90 13.94 5.73
C GLN A 368 0.63 12.86 6.78
N ASP A 369 1.29 12.92 7.92
CA ASP A 369 1.06 11.97 9.02
C ASP A 369 -0.39 12.03 9.52
N GLY A 370 -0.96 13.24 9.62
CA GLY A 370 -2.37 13.43 9.98
C GLY A 370 -3.32 12.80 8.96
N LEU A 371 -3.10 13.05 7.67
CA LEU A 371 -3.90 12.49 6.57
C LEU A 371 -3.76 10.96 6.50
N ASN A 372 -2.54 10.43 6.70
CA ASN A 372 -2.30 9.00 6.77
C ASN A 372 -3.09 8.33 7.91
N ARG A 373 -3.13 8.95 9.10
CA ARG A 373 -3.93 8.43 10.22
C ARG A 373 -5.43 8.38 9.89
N VAL A 374 -5.95 9.38 9.17
CA VAL A 374 -7.34 9.35 8.69
C VAL A 374 -7.55 8.24 7.67
N TYR A 375 -6.64 8.10 6.70
CA TYR A 375 -6.72 7.05 5.67
C TYR A 375 -6.69 5.64 6.29
N THR A 376 -5.82 5.43 7.29
CA THR A 376 -5.70 4.14 7.99
C THR A 376 -6.90 3.75 8.85
N LEU A 377 -7.93 4.59 8.98
CA LEU A 377 -9.23 4.15 9.53
C LEU A 377 -9.90 3.08 8.65
N GLY A 378 -9.52 3.00 7.35
CA GLY A 378 -9.97 1.95 6.43
C GLY A 378 -11.38 2.14 5.89
N TYR A 379 -11.92 3.36 5.93
CA TYR A 379 -13.21 3.75 5.37
C TYR A 379 -13.09 4.49 4.05
N PHE A 380 -11.87 4.90 3.68
CA PHE A 380 -11.62 5.84 2.60
C PHE A 380 -10.76 5.22 1.50
N SER A 381 -11.10 5.51 0.24
CA SER A 381 -10.26 5.26 -0.93
C SER A 381 -9.27 6.42 -1.15
N LEU A 382 -9.64 7.63 -0.71
CA LEU A 382 -8.81 8.81 -0.85
C LEU A 382 -8.99 9.74 0.34
N VAL A 383 -7.87 10.21 0.91
CA VAL A 383 -7.84 11.32 1.86
C VAL A 383 -6.93 12.39 1.29
N ASP A 384 -7.51 13.55 0.98
CA ASP A 384 -6.82 14.64 0.35
C ASP A 384 -7.04 15.94 1.14
N TYR A 385 -6.38 17.04 0.76
CA TYR A 385 -6.53 18.34 1.44
C TYR A 385 -6.47 19.53 0.47
N LYS A 386 -7.03 20.63 0.94
CA LYS A 386 -6.88 21.94 0.33
C LYS A 386 -6.46 22.95 1.39
N LEU A 387 -5.41 23.68 1.12
CA LEU A 387 -5.02 24.87 1.90
C LEU A 387 -5.56 26.13 1.20
N THR A 388 -6.12 27.06 1.99
CA THR A 388 -6.62 28.32 1.48
C THR A 388 -6.07 29.42 2.38
N GLN A 389 -5.30 30.34 1.81
CA GLN A 389 -4.78 31.49 2.56
C GLN A 389 -5.94 32.45 2.91
N LEU A 390 -5.99 32.85 4.15
CA LEU A 390 -6.97 33.79 4.70
C LEU A 390 -6.42 35.24 4.65
N PRO A 391 -7.27 36.24 4.74
CA PRO A 391 -6.82 37.65 4.79
C PRO A 391 -5.85 37.95 5.96
N SER A 392 -5.87 37.17 7.02
CA SER A 392 -4.94 37.25 8.15
C SER A 392 -3.51 36.79 7.84
N GLY A 393 -3.28 36.17 6.68
CA GLY A 393 -2.01 35.49 6.36
C GLY A 393 -1.94 34.04 6.82
N ASP A 394 -2.78 33.60 7.77
CA ASP A 394 -2.92 32.23 8.21
C ASP A 394 -3.70 31.39 7.18
N TYR A 395 -3.75 30.07 7.36
CA TYR A 395 -4.37 29.15 6.40
C TYR A 395 -5.58 28.41 6.97
N GLY A 396 -6.63 28.28 6.15
CA GLY A 396 -7.71 27.32 6.35
C GLY A 396 -7.31 25.97 5.75
N LEU A 397 -7.30 24.92 6.57
CA LEU A 397 -7.12 23.53 6.15
C LEU A 397 -8.49 22.87 5.92
N LYS A 398 -8.77 22.42 4.71
CA LYS A 398 -9.92 21.56 4.39
C LYS A 398 -9.41 20.17 4.04
N VAL A 399 -9.76 19.16 4.86
CA VAL A 399 -9.49 17.75 4.60
C VAL A 399 -10.68 17.15 3.85
N ILE A 400 -10.43 16.38 2.81
CA ILE A 400 -11.42 15.74 1.95
C ILE A 400 -11.21 14.23 2.05
N ALA A 401 -12.13 13.54 2.73
CA ALA A 401 -12.07 12.10 2.97
C ALA A 401 -13.16 11.41 2.15
N LYS A 402 -12.77 10.80 1.02
CA LYS A 402 -13.66 10.11 0.08
C LYS A 402 -13.88 8.67 0.49
N LYS A 403 -15.14 8.26 0.64
CA LYS A 403 -15.52 6.89 0.98
C LYS A 403 -14.97 5.88 -0.01
N ALA A 404 -14.55 4.71 0.50
CA ALA A 404 -14.10 3.60 -0.32
C ALA A 404 -15.15 3.16 -1.34
N THR A 405 -14.72 2.94 -2.57
CA THR A 405 -15.61 2.60 -3.70
C THR A 405 -16.27 1.25 -3.52
N GLU A 406 -15.59 0.27 -2.89
CA GLU A 406 -16.13 -1.04 -2.55
C GLU A 406 -17.28 -0.94 -1.54
N GLY A 407 -17.34 0.14 -0.79
CA GLY A 407 -18.37 0.38 0.22
C GLY A 407 -18.06 -0.24 1.58
N GLU A 408 -19.10 -0.33 2.42
CA GLU A 408 -18.98 -0.77 3.82
C GLU A 408 -19.12 -2.30 3.96
N HIS A 409 -19.64 -2.99 2.96
CA HIS A 409 -19.82 -4.44 2.94
C HIS A 409 -18.73 -5.08 2.10
N ARG A 410 -17.84 -5.85 2.72
CA ARG A 410 -16.71 -6.51 2.05
C ARG A 410 -16.79 -8.01 2.23
N VAL A 411 -16.48 -8.74 1.18
CA VAL A 411 -16.30 -10.19 1.19
C VAL A 411 -14.91 -10.51 0.74
N SER A 412 -14.21 -11.32 1.51
CA SER A 412 -12.88 -11.83 1.18
C SER A 412 -12.96 -13.35 1.06
N VAL A 413 -12.26 -13.89 0.08
CA VAL A 413 -12.14 -15.34 -0.13
C VAL A 413 -10.67 -15.70 -0.06
N GLY A 414 -10.36 -16.79 0.63
CA GLY A 414 -8.99 -17.29 0.76
C GLY A 414 -8.94 -18.80 0.71
N PHE A 415 -7.76 -19.32 0.41
CA PHE A 415 -7.48 -20.75 0.48
C PHE A 415 -6.04 -21.00 0.92
N SER A 416 -5.79 -22.18 1.48
CA SER A 416 -4.45 -22.71 1.69
C SER A 416 -4.40 -24.20 1.30
N LEU A 417 -3.22 -24.62 0.90
CA LEU A 417 -2.93 -26.01 0.53
C LEU A 417 -1.59 -26.42 1.14
N GLY A 418 -1.57 -27.56 1.79
CA GLY A 418 -0.34 -28.17 2.29
C GLY A 418 -0.33 -29.67 2.03
N ASP A 419 0.85 -30.24 1.84
CA ASP A 419 1.04 -31.68 1.69
C ASP A 419 2.36 -32.10 2.30
N ASP A 420 2.38 -33.21 3.05
CA ASP A 420 3.59 -33.76 3.65
C ASP A 420 4.19 -34.93 2.85
N PHE A 421 3.61 -35.24 1.69
CA PHE A 421 3.97 -36.36 0.80
C PHE A 421 3.97 -37.74 1.47
N ASN A 422 3.39 -37.85 2.69
CA ASN A 422 3.23 -39.07 3.45
C ASN A 422 1.75 -39.41 3.73
N GLY A 423 0.84 -38.75 3.01
CA GLY A 423 -0.60 -38.99 3.07
C GLY A 423 -1.40 -37.98 3.92
N ASP A 424 -0.78 -36.91 4.42
CA ASP A 424 -1.49 -35.82 5.11
C ASP A 424 -1.59 -34.61 4.17
N THR A 425 -2.55 -34.66 3.25
CA THR A 425 -2.91 -33.51 2.40
C THR A 425 -3.88 -32.62 3.15
N ARG A 426 -3.56 -31.34 3.24
CA ARG A 426 -4.30 -30.32 3.97
C ARG A 426 -4.81 -29.27 3.00
N TYR A 427 -6.08 -29.00 3.03
CA TYR A 427 -6.65 -27.88 2.32
C TYR A 427 -7.59 -27.13 3.24
N GLN A 428 -7.64 -25.82 3.06
CA GLN A 428 -8.61 -24.96 3.70
C GLN A 428 -9.13 -23.96 2.68
N ALA A 429 -10.41 -23.70 2.72
CA ALA A 429 -11.05 -22.62 1.98
C ALA A 429 -11.93 -21.82 2.93
N GLY A 430 -11.86 -20.51 2.82
CA GLY A 430 -12.57 -19.63 3.74
C GLY A 430 -13.22 -18.45 3.04
N VAL A 431 -14.29 -17.97 3.66
CA VAL A 431 -14.99 -16.73 3.30
C VAL A 431 -15.08 -15.87 4.55
N LYS A 432 -14.69 -14.61 4.43
CA LYS A 432 -14.84 -13.58 5.47
C LYS A 432 -15.74 -12.47 4.96
N TYR A 433 -16.66 -12.05 5.80
CA TYR A 433 -17.53 -10.91 5.58
C TYR A 433 -17.27 -9.86 6.65
N VAL A 434 -17.10 -8.61 6.23
CA VAL A 434 -16.94 -7.46 7.11
C VAL A 434 -17.95 -6.40 6.70
N GLN A 435 -18.81 -6.00 7.63
CA GLN A 435 -19.68 -4.84 7.48
C GLN A 435 -19.19 -3.74 8.41
N LYS A 436 -18.72 -2.64 7.82
CA LYS A 436 -18.29 -1.44 8.54
C LYS A 436 -19.43 -0.44 8.68
N GLY A 437 -19.29 0.47 9.64
CA GLY A 437 -20.18 1.63 9.74
C GLY A 437 -21.62 1.30 10.11
N LEU A 438 -21.87 0.22 10.88
CA LEU A 438 -23.20 -0.09 11.44
C LEU A 438 -23.73 1.05 12.31
N THR A 439 -22.83 1.82 12.92
CA THR A 439 -23.12 3.06 13.64
C THR A 439 -22.10 4.13 13.24
N ASP A 440 -22.40 5.39 13.51
CA ASP A 440 -21.51 6.51 13.25
C ASP A 440 -20.25 6.53 14.16
N SER A 441 -20.21 5.70 15.21
CA SER A 441 -19.01 5.44 16.01
C SER A 441 -18.05 4.44 15.36
N GLY A 442 -18.43 3.81 14.22
CA GLY A 442 -17.59 2.86 13.51
C GLY A 442 -17.77 1.41 13.99
N THR A 443 -18.98 1.02 14.42
CA THR A 443 -19.28 -0.38 14.72
C THR A 443 -19.09 -1.26 13.49
N GLU A 444 -18.43 -2.42 13.67
CA GLU A 444 -18.18 -3.40 12.63
C GLU A 444 -18.76 -4.76 13.01
N LEU A 445 -19.40 -5.44 12.05
CA LEU A 445 -19.69 -6.87 12.12
C LEU A 445 -18.66 -7.61 11.29
N ARG A 446 -18.03 -8.61 11.89
CA ARG A 446 -17.04 -9.49 11.26
C ARG A 446 -17.58 -10.91 11.37
N ALA A 447 -17.62 -11.63 10.27
CA ALA A 447 -18.01 -13.04 10.26
C ALA A 447 -17.09 -13.80 9.32
N GLN A 448 -16.73 -15.03 9.68
CA GLN A 448 -15.94 -15.90 8.81
C GLN A 448 -16.41 -17.35 8.91
N ALA A 449 -16.24 -18.05 7.81
CA ALA A 449 -16.44 -19.49 7.73
C ALA A 449 -15.25 -20.11 6.98
N VAL A 450 -14.71 -21.19 7.54
CA VAL A 450 -13.60 -21.97 6.97
C VAL A 450 -14.01 -23.43 6.91
N ILE A 451 -13.69 -24.10 5.81
CA ILE A 451 -13.91 -25.52 5.58
C ILE A 451 -12.60 -26.19 5.16
N GLY A 452 -12.48 -27.48 5.40
CA GLY A 452 -11.34 -28.30 5.06
C GLY A 452 -10.80 -29.03 6.28
N ARG A 453 -9.50 -28.93 6.55
CA ARG A 453 -8.86 -29.54 7.74
C ARG A 453 -9.51 -29.07 9.04
N ARG A 454 -9.88 -27.80 9.10
CA ARG A 454 -10.63 -27.17 10.18
C ARG A 454 -11.98 -26.69 9.65
N LEU A 455 -13.02 -26.96 10.40
CA LEU A 455 -14.31 -26.30 10.24
C LEU A 455 -14.36 -25.15 11.23
N LEU A 456 -14.58 -23.92 10.77
CA LEU A 456 -14.73 -22.74 11.62
C LEU A 456 -15.96 -21.95 11.15
N ALA A 457 -16.78 -21.53 12.08
CA ALA A 457 -17.78 -20.49 11.90
C ALA A 457 -17.65 -19.50 13.06
N GLU A 458 -17.46 -18.23 12.76
CA GLU A 458 -17.19 -17.20 13.75
C GLU A 458 -17.93 -15.90 13.40
N ALA A 459 -18.36 -15.18 14.43
CA ALA A 459 -18.87 -13.82 14.30
C ALA A 459 -18.42 -12.96 15.51
N GLU A 460 -18.00 -11.72 15.23
CA GLU A 460 -17.66 -10.70 16.21
C GLU A 460 -18.36 -9.38 15.86
N ILE A 461 -18.90 -8.69 16.86
CA ILE A 461 -19.32 -7.30 16.74
C ILE A 461 -18.31 -6.45 17.49
N TYR A 462 -17.54 -5.64 16.77
CA TYR A 462 -16.64 -4.66 17.36
C TYR A 462 -17.35 -3.32 17.48
N HIS A 463 -17.59 -2.85 18.71
CA HIS A 463 -18.34 -1.61 18.98
C HIS A 463 -17.49 -0.61 19.77
N PRO A 464 -16.97 0.46 19.14
CA PRO A 464 -16.29 1.54 19.85
C PRO A 464 -17.25 2.28 20.78
N LEU A 465 -16.87 2.40 22.07
CA LEU A 465 -17.67 3.08 23.10
C LEU A 465 -17.45 4.59 23.10
N GLY A 466 -16.31 5.05 22.57
CA GLY A 466 -15.95 6.45 22.54
C GLY A 466 -14.87 6.76 21.49
N ILE A 467 -14.43 8.01 21.48
CA ILE A 467 -13.38 8.46 20.55
C ILE A 467 -11.98 8.03 20.99
N ASP A 468 -11.79 7.58 22.22
CA ASP A 468 -10.51 7.11 22.79
C ASP A 468 -10.11 5.73 22.29
N GLY A 469 -11.01 5.04 21.58
CA GLY A 469 -10.79 3.72 21.00
C GLY A 469 -11.18 2.57 21.93
N THR A 470 -11.65 2.84 23.16
CA THR A 470 -12.22 1.80 24.03
C THR A 470 -13.42 1.17 23.33
N PHE A 471 -13.54 -0.14 23.39
CA PHE A 471 -14.58 -0.88 22.68
C PHE A 471 -15.16 -2.03 23.51
N VAL A 472 -16.33 -2.51 23.10
CA VAL A 472 -16.89 -3.78 23.54
C VAL A 472 -16.98 -4.72 22.31
N ALA A 473 -16.65 -6.00 22.53
CA ALA A 473 -16.60 -6.98 21.44
C ALA A 473 -17.22 -8.31 21.85
N PRO A 474 -18.55 -8.50 21.73
CA PRO A 474 -19.15 -9.82 21.77
C PRO A 474 -18.70 -10.64 20.58
N ARG A 475 -18.27 -11.88 20.84
CA ARG A 475 -17.76 -12.84 19.86
C ARG A 475 -18.34 -14.23 20.15
N ALA A 476 -18.67 -14.95 19.09
CA ALA A 476 -19.07 -16.33 19.17
C ALA A 476 -18.38 -17.12 18.06
N TRP A 477 -17.91 -18.34 18.36
CA TRP A 477 -17.39 -19.24 17.36
C TRP A 477 -17.71 -20.69 17.64
N TYR A 478 -17.74 -21.45 16.59
CA TYR A 478 -17.80 -22.87 16.54
C TYR A 478 -16.64 -23.39 15.69
N GLN A 479 -15.87 -24.33 16.21
CA GLN A 479 -14.81 -24.94 15.43
C GLN A 479 -14.76 -26.46 15.66
N GLU A 480 -14.26 -27.16 14.64
CA GLU A 480 -13.95 -28.58 14.69
C GLU A 480 -12.61 -28.83 13.98
N GLY A 481 -11.67 -29.47 14.63
CA GLY A 481 -10.34 -29.71 14.10
C GLY A 481 -9.65 -30.89 14.75
N ASP A 482 -8.61 -31.37 14.10
CA ASP A 482 -7.81 -32.50 14.57
C ASP A 482 -6.77 -32.04 15.61
N ALA A 483 -6.55 -32.85 16.63
CA ALA A 483 -5.55 -32.64 17.66
C ALA A 483 -4.87 -33.97 18.02
N ASN A 484 -3.57 -33.91 18.37
CA ASN A 484 -2.84 -35.08 18.83
C ASN A 484 -2.62 -35.03 20.34
N SER A 485 -2.94 -36.10 21.04
CA SER A 485 -2.54 -36.30 22.42
C SER A 485 -1.17 -36.96 22.47
N LEU A 486 -0.26 -36.39 23.27
CA LEU A 486 1.07 -36.95 23.51
C LEU A 486 1.15 -37.43 24.95
N ASP A 487 1.75 -38.60 25.15
CA ASP A 487 2.22 -39.07 26.46
C ASP A 487 3.69 -39.42 26.38
N ASN A 488 4.53 -38.82 27.25
CA ASN A 488 5.97 -39.02 27.29
C ASN A 488 6.67 -38.94 25.92
N ALA A 489 6.31 -37.90 25.14
CA ALA A 489 6.81 -37.64 23.78
C ALA A 489 6.42 -38.69 22.70
N GLN A 490 5.53 -39.61 23.00
CA GLN A 490 4.93 -40.53 22.02
C GLN A 490 3.49 -40.10 21.73
N GLN A 491 3.11 -40.13 20.46
CA GLN A 491 1.72 -39.87 20.06
C GLN A 491 0.83 -41.02 20.54
N VAL A 492 -0.06 -40.73 21.49
CA VAL A 492 -0.94 -41.74 22.11
C VAL A 492 -2.28 -41.82 21.40
N ALA A 493 -2.81 -40.69 20.92
CA ALA A 493 -4.09 -40.67 20.24
C ALA A 493 -4.20 -39.51 19.24
N LYS A 494 -4.86 -39.74 18.10
CA LYS A 494 -5.44 -38.69 17.24
C LYS A 494 -6.88 -38.48 17.67
N ILE A 495 -7.21 -37.30 18.09
CA ILE A 495 -8.59 -36.91 18.45
C ILE A 495 -9.05 -35.76 17.54
N ARG A 496 -10.34 -35.68 17.34
CA ARG A 496 -10.97 -34.50 16.78
C ARG A 496 -11.65 -33.74 17.91
N ALA A 497 -11.43 -32.46 18.04
CA ALA A 497 -12.06 -31.65 19.06
C ALA A 497 -13.12 -30.76 18.39
N ARG A 498 -14.31 -30.72 19.01
CA ARG A 498 -15.40 -29.81 18.68
C ARG A 498 -15.54 -28.79 19.77
N GLU A 499 -15.44 -27.51 19.44
CA GLU A 499 -15.49 -26.40 20.38
C GLU A 499 -16.57 -25.40 19.99
N ALA A 500 -17.36 -24.97 20.97
CA ALA A 500 -18.27 -23.83 20.83
C ALA A 500 -18.00 -22.85 21.96
N ARG A 501 -17.78 -21.57 21.64
CA ARG A 501 -17.48 -20.53 22.63
C ARG A 501 -18.26 -19.27 22.35
N VAL A 502 -18.71 -18.62 23.43
CA VAL A 502 -19.21 -17.25 23.45
C VAL A 502 -18.36 -16.42 24.42
N GLN A 503 -18.04 -15.22 24.05
CA GLN A 503 -17.17 -14.33 24.82
C GLN A 503 -17.62 -12.87 24.65
N VAL A 504 -17.49 -12.07 25.69
CA VAL A 504 -17.71 -10.62 25.63
C VAL A 504 -16.51 -9.94 26.24
N ASP A 505 -15.81 -9.15 25.46
CA ASP A 505 -14.64 -8.39 25.89
C ASP A 505 -14.93 -6.89 25.96
N ILE A 506 -14.34 -6.21 26.91
CA ILE A 506 -14.03 -4.79 26.86
C ILE A 506 -12.54 -4.64 26.56
N GLY A 507 -12.19 -3.76 25.64
CA GLY A 507 -10.80 -3.59 25.24
C GLY A 507 -10.42 -2.15 24.98
N HIS A 508 -9.12 -1.91 24.96
CA HIS A 508 -8.54 -0.59 24.69
C HIS A 508 -7.29 -0.76 23.80
N PRO A 509 -7.14 0.05 22.73
CA PRO A 509 -5.94 0.00 21.88
C PRO A 509 -4.74 0.59 22.62
N VAL A 510 -3.58 -0.02 22.46
CA VAL A 510 -2.29 0.45 22.97
C VAL A 510 -1.47 0.96 21.79
N GLY A 511 -1.63 2.23 21.47
CA GLY A 511 -1.09 2.81 20.24
C GLY A 511 -1.69 2.17 18.98
N ASN A 512 -0.93 2.09 17.89
CA ASN A 512 -1.35 1.42 16.65
C ASN A 512 -0.96 -0.06 16.62
N SER A 513 -0.12 -0.50 17.55
CA SER A 513 0.51 -1.81 17.48
C SER A 513 -0.06 -2.84 18.43
N GLY A 514 -0.93 -2.48 19.35
CA GLY A 514 -1.45 -3.44 20.30
C GLY A 514 -2.82 -3.10 20.88
N GLU A 515 -3.35 -4.02 21.67
CA GLU A 515 -4.57 -3.85 22.45
C GLU A 515 -4.55 -4.69 23.73
N ILE A 516 -5.29 -4.24 24.72
CA ILE A 516 -5.59 -5.01 25.93
C ILE A 516 -7.09 -5.31 25.93
N ARG A 517 -7.45 -6.56 26.26
CA ARG A 517 -8.85 -7.01 26.39
C ARG A 517 -9.05 -7.67 27.75
N ALA A 518 -10.17 -7.39 28.38
CA ALA A 518 -10.66 -8.12 29.55
C ALA A 518 -12.09 -8.54 29.28
N GLY A 519 -12.42 -9.81 29.54
CA GLY A 519 -13.74 -10.32 29.20
C GLY A 519 -14.17 -11.55 29.98
N VAL A 520 -15.41 -11.94 29.74
CA VAL A 520 -16.02 -13.16 30.26
C VAL A 520 -16.29 -14.12 29.11
N PHE A 521 -16.16 -15.42 29.37
CA PHE A 521 -16.38 -16.43 28.37
C PHE A 521 -17.10 -17.65 28.91
N HIS A 522 -17.76 -18.38 28.02
CA HIS A 522 -18.30 -19.70 28.23
C HIS A 522 -17.98 -20.57 27.01
N GLN A 523 -17.34 -21.72 27.23
CA GLN A 523 -16.84 -22.63 26.21
C GLN A 523 -17.26 -24.06 26.51
N LYS A 524 -17.61 -24.80 25.46
CA LYS A 524 -17.86 -26.25 25.55
C LYS A 524 -16.92 -26.93 24.55
N THR A 525 -16.14 -27.89 25.02
CA THR A 525 -15.23 -28.68 24.20
C THR A 525 -15.61 -30.17 24.30
N LYS A 526 -15.87 -30.80 23.15
CA LYS A 526 -16.17 -32.23 23.05
C LYS A 526 -15.09 -32.94 22.24
N PRO A 527 -14.32 -33.86 22.86
CA PRO A 527 -13.44 -34.73 22.10
C PRO A 527 -14.27 -35.75 21.30
N LEU A 528 -13.86 -36.01 20.07
CA LEU A 528 -14.46 -37.01 19.18
C LEU A 528 -13.38 -38.03 18.84
N PRO A 529 -13.68 -39.35 18.96
CA PRO A 529 -12.72 -40.38 18.58
C PRO A 529 -12.45 -40.34 17.08
N LYS A 530 -11.20 -40.54 16.69
CA LYS A 530 -10.79 -40.76 15.31
C LYS A 530 -10.10 -42.11 15.18
N ASP A 531 -10.50 -42.87 14.19
CA ASP A 531 -9.87 -44.13 13.74
C ASP A 531 -9.57 -45.18 14.81
N GLY A 532 -10.60 -45.63 15.56
CA GLY A 532 -10.52 -46.80 16.44
C GLY A 532 -9.67 -46.64 17.71
N THR A 533 -9.24 -45.44 18.02
CA THR A 533 -8.49 -45.12 19.25
C THR A 533 -9.42 -45.19 20.47
N PRO A 534 -9.03 -45.82 21.61
CA PRO A 534 -9.82 -45.80 22.83
C PRO A 534 -10.04 -44.36 23.30
N ILE A 535 -11.27 -44.01 23.62
CA ILE A 535 -11.62 -42.66 24.05
C ILE A 535 -11.09 -42.40 25.45
N VAL A 536 -10.36 -41.31 25.63
CA VAL A 536 -9.90 -40.88 26.96
C VAL A 536 -11.08 -40.31 27.79
N ALA A 537 -12.15 -39.82 27.24
CA ALA A 537 -13.48 -39.63 27.83
C ALA A 537 -14.45 -39.06 26.80
N ASP A 538 -15.64 -39.62 26.64
CA ASP A 538 -16.77 -39.03 25.88
C ASP A 538 -17.45 -37.91 26.66
N LYS A 539 -16.74 -37.19 27.52
CA LYS A 539 -17.29 -36.14 28.35
C LYS A 539 -17.04 -34.77 27.71
N THR A 540 -18.10 -34.01 27.52
CA THR A 540 -17.99 -32.60 27.16
C THR A 540 -17.38 -31.84 28.34
N LEU A 541 -16.30 -31.11 28.11
CA LEU A 541 -15.70 -30.21 29.07
C LEU A 541 -16.32 -28.83 28.91
N THR A 542 -16.77 -28.24 30.00
CA THR A 542 -17.26 -26.86 30.05
C THR A 542 -16.26 -25.99 30.81
N GLU A 543 -15.81 -24.92 30.17
CA GLU A 543 -14.97 -23.89 30.78
C GLU A 543 -15.73 -22.56 30.72
N ALA A 544 -15.81 -21.88 31.87
CA ALA A 544 -16.40 -20.57 31.97
C ALA A 544 -15.64 -19.71 32.98
N GLY A 545 -15.48 -18.44 32.69
CA GLY A 545 -14.67 -17.61 33.57
C GLY A 545 -14.34 -16.24 32.98
N VAL A 546 -13.18 -15.73 33.38
CA VAL A 546 -12.65 -14.44 32.94
C VAL A 546 -11.35 -14.60 32.21
N LYS A 547 -11.09 -13.72 31.22
CA LYS A 547 -9.83 -13.67 30.46
C LYS A 547 -9.33 -12.23 30.45
N LEU A 548 -8.03 -12.05 30.69
CA LEU A 548 -7.27 -10.83 30.43
C LEU A 548 -6.24 -11.14 29.37
N GLN A 549 -6.15 -10.32 28.34
CA GLN A 549 -5.24 -10.55 27.21
C GLN A 549 -4.61 -9.22 26.78
N TYR A 550 -3.30 -9.26 26.53
CA TYR A 550 -2.56 -8.21 25.84
C TYR A 550 -1.99 -8.79 24.55
N GLN A 551 -2.18 -8.07 23.45
CA GLN A 551 -1.64 -8.44 22.14
C GLN A 551 -0.96 -7.24 21.51
N ALA A 552 0.15 -7.50 20.81
CA ALA A 552 0.89 -6.48 20.06
C ALA A 552 1.48 -7.04 18.78
N ASP A 553 1.53 -6.21 17.74
CA ASP A 553 2.12 -6.52 16.45
C ASP A 553 2.85 -5.28 15.90
N THR A 554 4.17 -5.38 15.81
CA THR A 554 5.07 -4.34 15.31
C THR A 554 5.80 -4.77 14.03
N LEU A 555 5.41 -5.88 13.42
CA LEU A 555 5.99 -6.37 12.17
C LEU A 555 5.84 -5.33 11.05
N ASP A 556 6.76 -5.30 10.13
CA ASP A 556 6.69 -4.47 8.92
C ASP A 556 5.93 -5.15 7.77
N SER A 557 5.86 -6.47 7.77
CA SER A 557 5.11 -7.32 6.84
C SER A 557 4.60 -8.54 7.56
N ILE A 558 3.49 -9.12 7.07
CA ILE A 558 2.91 -10.29 7.69
C ILE A 558 3.49 -11.60 7.12
N ASN A 559 3.85 -11.64 5.82
CA ASN A 559 4.31 -12.88 5.18
C ASN A 559 5.82 -13.08 5.32
N PHE A 560 6.60 -12.07 5.00
CA PHE A 560 8.07 -12.10 5.03
C PHE A 560 8.62 -10.88 5.78
N PRO A 561 8.38 -10.78 7.09
CA PRO A 561 8.81 -9.62 7.86
C PRO A 561 10.34 -9.47 7.85
N THR A 562 10.80 -8.21 7.87
CA THR A 562 12.22 -7.89 7.97
C THR A 562 12.60 -7.36 9.35
N LYS A 563 11.64 -6.82 10.08
CA LYS A 563 11.83 -6.28 11.44
C LYS A 563 10.53 -6.25 12.23
N GLY A 564 10.66 -6.09 13.54
CA GLY A 564 9.52 -5.99 14.44
C GLY A 564 9.30 -7.26 15.24
N GLY A 565 8.09 -7.48 15.72
CA GLY A 565 7.72 -8.68 16.47
C GLY A 565 6.24 -8.68 16.83
N GLN A 566 5.78 -9.82 17.30
CA GLN A 566 4.44 -10.02 17.84
C GLN A 566 4.55 -10.50 19.29
N LEU A 567 3.54 -10.19 20.10
CA LEU A 567 3.41 -10.64 21.46
C LEU A 567 1.94 -10.89 21.78
N THR A 568 1.65 -12.06 22.32
CA THR A 568 0.38 -12.39 22.96
C THR A 568 0.68 -12.84 24.39
N ALA A 569 0.06 -12.20 25.37
CA ALA A 569 0.09 -12.60 26.76
C ALA A 569 -1.35 -12.68 27.28
N ALA A 570 -1.77 -13.81 27.77
CA ALA A 570 -3.12 -14.03 28.28
C ALA A 570 -3.12 -14.71 29.65
N TYR A 571 -4.06 -14.28 30.48
CA TYR A 571 -4.41 -14.93 31.74
C TYR A 571 -5.88 -15.30 31.70
N THR A 572 -6.17 -16.57 31.92
CA THR A 572 -7.54 -17.12 31.94
C THR A 572 -7.79 -17.76 33.30
N ARG A 573 -8.90 -17.39 33.93
CA ARG A 573 -9.38 -18.03 35.18
C ARG A 573 -10.72 -18.69 34.89
N GLY A 574 -10.74 -20.01 34.96
CA GLY A 574 -11.99 -20.78 34.98
C GLY A 574 -12.61 -20.75 36.39
N VAL A 575 -13.93 -20.57 36.46
CA VAL A 575 -14.66 -20.37 37.71
C VAL A 575 -15.91 -21.25 37.72
N THR A 576 -15.98 -22.19 38.66
CA THR A 576 -17.11 -23.15 38.76
C THR A 576 -18.43 -22.43 39.05
N ALA A 577 -18.40 -21.31 39.80
CA ALA A 577 -19.56 -20.48 40.04
C ALA A 577 -20.11 -19.80 38.75
N MET A 578 -19.34 -19.72 37.68
CA MET A 578 -19.74 -19.24 36.36
C MET A 578 -20.13 -20.37 35.40
N GLY A 579 -20.11 -21.63 35.86
CA GLY A 579 -20.50 -22.81 35.11
C GLY A 579 -19.32 -23.58 34.51
N SER A 580 -18.08 -23.32 34.93
CA SER A 580 -16.93 -24.15 34.60
C SER A 580 -16.99 -25.49 35.32
N ASP A 581 -16.59 -26.58 34.66
CA ASP A 581 -16.50 -27.89 35.34
C ASP A 581 -15.43 -27.91 36.46
N ASN A 582 -14.38 -27.07 36.29
CA ASN A 582 -13.30 -26.96 37.26
C ASN A 582 -12.85 -25.50 37.42
N ASP A 583 -12.32 -25.16 38.59
CA ASP A 583 -11.56 -23.92 38.80
C ASP A 583 -10.13 -24.13 38.28
N PHE A 584 -9.66 -23.23 37.42
CA PHE A 584 -8.29 -23.26 36.92
C PHE A 584 -7.73 -21.87 36.66
N ASN A 585 -6.43 -21.75 36.64
CA ASN A 585 -5.72 -20.55 36.19
C ASN A 585 -4.77 -20.97 35.05
N ARG A 586 -4.84 -20.27 33.92
CA ARG A 586 -3.99 -20.50 32.77
C ARG A 586 -3.26 -19.23 32.39
N ILE A 587 -1.96 -19.33 32.18
CA ILE A 587 -1.13 -18.28 31.61
C ILE A 587 -0.65 -18.77 30.24
N GLU A 588 -0.81 -17.93 29.24
CA GLU A 588 -0.34 -18.15 27.88
C GLU A 588 0.60 -17.01 27.49
N LEU A 589 1.77 -17.31 27.00
CA LEU A 589 2.73 -16.35 26.47
C LEU A 589 3.21 -16.83 25.10
N GLU A 590 3.15 -15.95 24.12
CA GLU A 590 3.65 -16.18 22.77
C GLU A 590 4.35 -14.92 22.29
N ALA A 591 5.57 -15.08 21.78
CA ALA A 591 6.37 -13.95 21.31
C ALA A 591 7.21 -14.33 20.10
N ASP A 592 7.22 -13.44 19.12
CA ASP A 592 8.06 -13.49 17.94
C ASP A 592 8.90 -12.23 17.84
N ARG A 593 10.16 -12.39 17.47
CA ARG A 593 11.05 -11.28 17.17
C ARG A 593 11.78 -11.49 15.87
N VAL A 594 11.71 -10.47 14.99
CA VAL A 594 12.36 -10.47 13.68
C VAL A 594 13.37 -9.35 13.62
N TRP A 595 14.56 -9.66 13.10
CA TRP A 595 15.59 -8.68 12.76
C TRP A 595 16.34 -9.07 11.50
N SER A 596 16.80 -8.08 10.75
CA SER A 596 17.59 -8.27 9.54
C SER A 596 19.00 -7.73 9.71
N VAL A 597 19.93 -8.40 9.03
CA VAL A 597 21.32 -7.97 8.91
C VAL A 597 21.64 -7.81 7.42
N HIS A 598 22.14 -6.63 7.03
CA HIS A 598 22.45 -6.29 5.62
C HIS A 598 21.25 -6.57 4.65
N ASP A 599 20.04 -6.26 5.06
CA ASP A 599 18.77 -6.36 4.32
C ASP A 599 18.43 -7.72 3.68
N LYS A 600 19.41 -8.59 3.51
CA LYS A 600 19.26 -9.92 2.87
C LYS A 600 19.19 -11.07 3.87
N HIS A 601 19.73 -10.89 5.07
CA HIS A 601 19.80 -11.93 6.10
C HIS A 601 18.77 -11.64 7.17
N ARG A 602 17.85 -12.56 7.41
CA ARG A 602 16.77 -12.42 8.39
C ARG A 602 16.88 -13.50 9.44
N PHE A 603 16.66 -13.11 10.67
CA PHE A 603 16.59 -13.99 11.81
C PHE A 603 15.26 -13.80 12.49
N ILE A 604 14.65 -14.89 12.91
CA ILE A 604 13.37 -14.91 13.58
C ILE A 604 13.51 -15.81 14.79
N ALA A 605 13.25 -15.28 15.97
CA ALA A 605 13.14 -16.04 17.20
C ALA A 605 11.68 -16.10 17.63
N SER A 606 11.20 -17.30 17.91
CA SER A 606 9.83 -17.57 18.35
C SER A 606 9.84 -18.34 19.65
N GLY A 607 8.88 -18.02 20.52
CA GLY A 607 8.69 -18.73 21.76
C GLY A 607 7.22 -18.77 22.17
N ARG A 608 6.78 -19.91 22.70
CA ARG A 608 5.46 -20.09 23.29
C ARG A 608 5.58 -20.87 24.60
N ALA A 609 4.79 -20.47 25.58
CA ALA A 609 4.63 -21.20 26.84
C ALA A 609 3.17 -21.13 27.31
N VAL A 610 2.65 -22.26 27.76
CA VAL A 610 1.34 -22.34 28.42
C VAL A 610 1.55 -23.07 29.75
N ALA A 611 0.96 -22.49 30.82
CA ALA A 611 0.97 -23.11 32.14
C ALA A 611 -0.43 -23.05 32.75
N THR A 612 -0.95 -24.22 33.17
CA THR A 612 -2.27 -24.34 33.79
C THR A 612 -2.14 -24.87 35.20
N ALA A 613 -2.58 -24.11 36.20
CA ALA A 613 -2.60 -24.48 37.61
C ALA A 613 -4.02 -24.79 38.09
N ASN A 614 -4.13 -25.69 39.08
CA ASN A 614 -5.35 -26.14 39.76
C ASN A 614 -6.33 -26.92 38.87
N ASN A 615 -6.23 -28.25 38.87
CA ASN A 615 -7.22 -29.27 38.46
C ASN A 615 -8.04 -29.03 37.19
N GLY A 616 -7.54 -28.26 36.26
CA GLY A 616 -8.07 -28.26 34.92
C GLY A 616 -7.83 -29.64 34.28
N ALA A 617 -8.86 -30.26 33.72
CA ALA A 617 -8.63 -31.35 32.79
C ALA A 617 -7.68 -30.89 31.67
N ALA A 618 -6.90 -31.82 31.12
CA ALA A 618 -5.99 -31.54 30.01
C ALA A 618 -6.69 -30.64 28.98
N VAL A 619 -6.15 -29.46 28.77
CA VAL A 619 -6.71 -28.50 27.85
C VAL A 619 -6.46 -28.96 26.45
N LEU A 620 -7.53 -29.29 25.75
CA LEU A 620 -7.50 -29.41 24.31
C LEU A 620 -7.36 -27.98 23.73
N ASP A 621 -6.14 -27.52 23.54
CA ASP A 621 -5.88 -26.28 22.83
C ASP A 621 -6.09 -26.51 21.32
N SER A 622 -7.38 -26.56 20.95
CA SER A 622 -7.79 -26.80 19.57
C SER A 622 -7.71 -25.53 18.69
N GLY A 623 -7.39 -24.39 19.29
CA GLY A 623 -7.58 -23.10 18.63
C GLY A 623 -6.34 -22.40 18.13
N ASN A 624 -5.20 -22.59 18.76
CA ASN A 624 -3.97 -21.89 18.36
C ASN A 624 -2.90 -22.89 17.96
N ASN A 625 -2.93 -23.28 16.70
CA ASN A 625 -1.85 -24.07 16.12
C ASN A 625 -0.56 -23.25 16.14
N LEU A 626 0.49 -23.77 16.77
CA LEU A 626 1.86 -23.31 16.56
C LEU A 626 2.18 -23.18 15.06
N GLU A 627 1.60 -24.03 14.23
CA GLU A 627 1.70 -23.98 12.77
C GLU A 627 1.07 -22.72 12.16
N THR A 628 -0.09 -22.27 12.66
CA THR A 628 -0.77 -21.09 12.09
C THR A 628 0.02 -19.82 12.34
N HIS A 629 0.56 -19.66 13.55
CA HIS A 629 1.43 -18.53 13.88
C HIS A 629 2.79 -18.61 13.16
N ALA A 630 3.35 -19.81 13.06
CA ALA A 630 4.57 -20.03 12.33
C ALA A 630 4.47 -19.63 10.86
N LEU A 631 3.33 -19.88 10.21
CA LEU A 631 3.09 -19.47 8.83
C LEU A 631 2.82 -17.97 8.70
N GLN A 632 2.13 -17.35 9.65
CA GLN A 632 1.87 -15.91 9.65
C GLN A 632 3.16 -15.08 9.73
N THR A 633 4.15 -15.56 10.46
CA THR A 633 5.44 -14.88 10.62
C THR A 633 6.52 -15.39 9.68
N GLY A 634 6.21 -16.39 8.82
CA GLY A 634 7.22 -17.10 8.01
C GLY A 634 8.00 -18.12 8.81
N HIS A 635 7.52 -18.52 9.99
CA HIS A 635 8.14 -19.55 10.81
C HIS A 635 7.58 -20.92 10.50
N LEU A 636 8.45 -21.86 10.41
CA LEU A 636 8.11 -23.26 10.32
C LEU A 636 8.48 -23.91 11.65
N VAL A 637 7.59 -23.79 12.64
CA VAL A 637 7.76 -24.43 13.95
C VAL A 637 7.15 -25.81 13.94
N PHE A 638 7.73 -26.71 14.64
CA PHE A 638 7.73 -28.14 14.38
C PHE A 638 7.26 -28.94 15.56
N SER A 639 6.04 -29.36 15.54
CA SER A 639 5.68 -30.65 16.10
C SER A 639 5.01 -31.46 15.00
N ASP A 640 5.09 -32.77 15.08
CA ASP A 640 4.44 -33.69 14.16
C ASP A 640 2.99 -33.31 13.92
N ASN A 641 2.71 -32.67 12.81
CA ASN A 641 1.41 -32.42 12.18
C ASN A 641 0.19 -32.16 13.07
N ALA A 642 0.35 -31.88 14.38
CA ALA A 642 -0.74 -31.64 15.30
C ALA A 642 -0.29 -30.79 16.51
N PRO A 643 -1.22 -29.97 17.04
CA PRO A 643 -0.94 -29.14 18.21
C PRO A 643 -0.53 -30.01 19.40
N LEU A 644 0.42 -29.50 20.18
CA LEU A 644 0.80 -30.10 21.45
C LEU A 644 -0.34 -29.95 22.45
N ILE A 645 -0.75 -31.04 23.07
CA ILE A 645 -1.80 -31.04 24.09
C ILE A 645 -1.17 -31.37 25.45
N GLY A 646 -1.28 -30.41 26.36
CA GLY A 646 -0.84 -30.58 27.73
C GLY A 646 -1.27 -29.37 28.57
N ASN A 647 -1.26 -29.55 29.90
CA ASN A 647 -1.50 -28.47 30.84
C ASN A 647 -0.30 -27.50 30.90
N GLU A 648 0.88 -28.03 30.63
CA GLU A 648 2.13 -27.29 30.53
C GLU A 648 2.72 -27.54 29.15
N THR A 649 2.97 -26.50 28.38
CA THR A 649 3.61 -26.61 27.07
C THR A 649 4.70 -25.56 26.92
N VAL A 650 5.77 -25.93 26.23
CA VAL A 650 6.82 -25.00 25.83
C VAL A 650 7.26 -25.32 24.42
N ALA A 651 7.46 -24.29 23.62
CA ALA A 651 8.09 -24.40 22.31
C ALA A 651 8.96 -23.17 22.06
N GLY A 652 10.05 -23.35 21.33
CA GLY A 652 10.89 -22.26 20.90
C GLY A 652 11.63 -22.63 19.63
N SER A 653 11.89 -21.63 18.78
CA SER A 653 12.66 -21.84 17.54
C SER A 653 13.46 -20.62 17.17
N VAL A 654 14.50 -20.87 16.37
CA VAL A 654 15.24 -19.83 15.65
C VAL A 654 15.29 -20.21 14.19
N THR A 655 14.85 -19.28 13.35
CA THR A 655 14.84 -19.43 11.89
C THR A 655 15.76 -18.39 11.27
N TYR A 656 16.58 -18.85 10.34
CA TYR A 656 17.38 -18.00 9.46
C TYR A 656 16.84 -18.08 8.04
N MET A 657 16.72 -16.92 7.37
CA MET A 657 16.35 -16.84 5.97
C MET A 657 17.24 -15.86 5.21
N ARG A 658 17.50 -16.17 3.94
CA ARG A 658 18.22 -15.28 3.04
C ARG A 658 17.49 -15.15 1.71
N GLN A 659 17.27 -13.93 1.23
CA GLN A 659 16.82 -13.69 -0.12
C GLN A 659 17.95 -14.04 -1.10
N VAL A 660 17.70 -14.98 -2.01
CA VAL A 660 18.69 -15.49 -2.98
C VAL A 660 18.39 -15.10 -4.42
N ALA A 661 17.12 -14.89 -4.74
CA ALA A 661 16.69 -14.49 -6.07
C ALA A 661 15.43 -13.61 -5.99
N GLU A 662 15.17 -12.91 -7.07
CA GLU A 662 13.92 -12.21 -7.33
C GLU A 662 13.49 -12.55 -8.75
N ILE A 663 12.29 -13.12 -8.87
CA ILE A 663 11.66 -13.41 -10.16
C ILE A 663 10.71 -12.22 -10.38
N PRO A 664 11.00 -11.31 -11.34
CA PRO A 664 10.18 -10.13 -11.57
C PRO A 664 8.70 -10.50 -11.69
N GLU A 665 7.83 -9.74 -11.05
CA GLU A 665 6.37 -9.88 -11.06
C GLU A 665 5.81 -11.19 -10.46
N ILE A 666 6.67 -12.16 -10.07
CA ILE A 666 6.22 -13.47 -9.57
C ILE A 666 6.57 -13.64 -8.09
N ALA A 667 7.87 -13.60 -7.70
CA ALA A 667 8.26 -13.91 -6.33
C ALA A 667 9.65 -13.39 -5.95
N LYS A 668 9.81 -13.01 -4.67
CA LYS A 668 11.12 -12.93 -4.00
C LYS A 668 11.42 -14.27 -3.37
N VAL A 669 12.47 -14.94 -3.86
CA VAL A 669 12.82 -16.29 -3.43
C VAL A 669 13.79 -16.25 -2.26
N HIS A 670 13.46 -16.97 -1.21
CA HIS A 670 14.24 -17.11 0.01
C HIS A 670 14.65 -18.58 0.23
N VAL A 671 15.84 -18.79 0.74
CA VAL A 671 16.26 -20.06 1.32
C VAL A 671 16.42 -19.88 2.82
N GLY A 672 16.07 -20.91 3.59
CA GLY A 672 16.14 -20.81 5.04
C GLY A 672 16.32 -22.14 5.74
N ALA A 673 16.67 -22.03 7.02
CA ALA A 673 16.74 -23.14 7.94
C ALA A 673 16.19 -22.72 9.30
N SER A 674 15.58 -23.65 10.00
CA SER A 674 15.06 -23.46 11.36
C SER A 674 15.49 -24.60 12.26
N VAL A 675 15.78 -24.27 13.52
CA VAL A 675 15.95 -25.24 14.61
C VAL A 675 15.01 -24.87 15.72
N GLY A 676 14.42 -25.90 16.34
CA GLY A 676 13.43 -25.69 17.39
C GLY A 676 13.43 -26.80 18.43
N VAL A 677 12.80 -26.48 19.56
CA VAL A 677 12.55 -27.40 20.67
C VAL A 677 11.10 -27.28 21.10
N SER A 678 10.48 -28.37 21.49
CA SER A 678 9.11 -28.38 22.00
C SER A 678 8.81 -29.58 22.90
N GLN A 679 7.90 -29.36 23.85
CA GLN A 679 7.36 -30.44 24.69
C GLN A 679 6.04 -30.03 25.34
N ALA A 680 5.25 -31.04 25.70
CA ALA A 680 4.02 -30.86 26.48
C ALA A 680 3.99 -31.87 27.63
N TRP A 681 3.45 -31.45 28.78
CA TRP A 681 3.30 -32.28 29.99
C TRP A 681 1.87 -32.13 30.52
N GLN A 682 1.35 -33.24 31.07
CA GLN A 682 0.01 -33.22 31.67
C GLN A 682 0.03 -32.72 33.12
N GLN A 683 1.17 -32.81 33.80
CA GLN A 683 1.33 -32.41 35.18
C GLN A 683 2.54 -31.50 35.34
N ARG A 684 2.45 -30.53 36.22
CA ARG A 684 3.49 -29.50 36.41
C ARG A 684 4.79 -30.10 37.02
N ASP A 685 4.63 -31.09 37.88
CA ASP A 685 5.76 -31.81 38.50
C ASP A 685 6.49 -32.75 37.50
N ALA A 686 5.88 -33.06 36.38
CA ALA A 686 6.49 -33.82 35.29
C ALA A 686 7.32 -32.95 34.32
N VAL A 687 7.35 -31.61 34.49
CA VAL A 687 8.08 -30.68 33.61
C VAL A 687 9.58 -30.94 33.71
N ASP A 688 10.15 -31.48 32.61
CA ASP A 688 11.58 -31.70 32.45
C ASP A 688 12.08 -31.01 31.17
N LEU A 689 12.85 -29.94 31.33
CA LEU A 689 13.44 -29.22 30.21
C LEU A 689 14.62 -29.99 29.56
N GLY A 690 15.15 -31.04 30.21
CA GLY A 690 16.15 -31.95 29.60
C GLY A 690 15.55 -32.88 28.55
N GLY A 691 14.24 -33.13 28.60
CA GLY A 691 13.50 -34.01 27.70
C GLY A 691 12.87 -33.33 26.47
N LEU A 692 13.24 -32.09 26.14
CA LEU A 692 12.67 -31.37 25.00
C LEU A 692 12.99 -32.11 23.68
N ARG A 693 11.98 -32.22 22.82
CA ARG A 693 12.12 -32.75 21.46
C ARG A 693 12.75 -31.69 20.56
N ASN A 694 13.81 -32.10 19.88
CA ASN A 694 14.50 -31.24 18.91
C ASN A 694 13.92 -31.42 17.51
N SER A 695 13.88 -30.33 16.76
CA SER A 695 13.45 -30.32 15.36
C SER A 695 14.36 -29.43 14.51
N GLY A 696 14.47 -29.79 13.24
CA GLY A 696 15.22 -29.02 12.26
C GLY A 696 14.51 -29.03 10.89
N THR A 697 14.59 -27.92 10.19
CA THR A 697 13.99 -27.77 8.86
C THR A 697 14.92 -27.01 7.94
N VAL A 698 14.90 -27.36 6.66
CA VAL A 698 15.46 -26.55 5.57
C VAL A 698 14.39 -26.35 4.52
N PHE A 699 14.33 -25.13 3.98
CA PHE A 699 13.26 -24.78 3.05
C PHE A 699 13.68 -23.75 2.00
N VAL A 700 12.91 -23.73 0.91
CA VAL A 700 12.83 -22.64 -0.07
C VAL A 700 11.43 -22.06 0.01
N GLY A 701 11.31 -20.77 0.03
CA GLY A 701 10.00 -20.10 0.08
C GLY A 701 10.01 -18.77 -0.64
N GLY A 702 8.80 -18.27 -0.94
CA GLY A 702 8.64 -16.97 -1.58
C GLY A 702 7.22 -16.46 -1.49
N GLU A 703 7.07 -15.14 -1.66
CA GLU A 703 5.77 -14.48 -1.75
C GLU A 703 5.31 -14.52 -3.20
N THR A 704 4.17 -15.17 -3.45
CA THR A 704 3.57 -15.26 -4.78
C THR A 704 2.27 -14.46 -4.84
N PRO A 705 1.73 -14.15 -6.03
CA PRO A 705 0.45 -13.45 -6.17
C PRO A 705 -0.74 -14.16 -5.48
N ILE A 706 -0.62 -15.47 -5.27
CA ILE A 706 -1.65 -16.30 -4.63
C ILE A 706 -1.27 -16.71 -3.20
N GLY A 707 -0.28 -16.06 -2.60
CA GLY A 707 0.15 -16.23 -1.22
C GLY A 707 1.57 -16.71 -1.05
N PRO A 708 2.05 -16.80 0.20
CA PRO A 708 3.36 -17.36 0.50
C PRO A 708 3.39 -18.83 0.11
N ALA A 709 4.49 -19.29 -0.49
CA ALA A 709 4.72 -20.66 -0.87
C ALA A 709 6.03 -21.19 -0.27
N PHE A 710 6.02 -22.41 0.24
CA PHE A 710 7.19 -23.06 0.85
C PHE A 710 7.30 -24.51 0.42
N VAL A 711 8.51 -24.96 0.15
CA VAL A 711 8.89 -26.36 -0.04
C VAL A 711 10.09 -26.65 0.85
N GLY A 712 10.05 -27.74 1.56
CA GLY A 712 11.16 -28.05 2.46
C GLY A 712 11.18 -29.49 2.94
N VAL A 713 12.18 -29.79 3.78
CA VAL A 713 12.35 -31.06 4.47
C VAL A 713 12.55 -30.76 5.95
N ARG A 714 11.84 -31.50 6.80
CA ARG A 714 11.97 -31.42 8.25
C ARG A 714 12.33 -32.74 8.86
N LYS A 715 12.97 -32.67 10.01
CA LYS A 715 13.27 -33.81 10.90
C LYS A 715 12.93 -33.42 12.32
N THR A 716 12.09 -34.21 12.98
CA THR A 716 11.79 -34.07 14.40
C THR A 716 12.33 -35.31 15.11
N GLN A 717 12.86 -35.13 16.32
CA GLN A 717 13.37 -36.25 17.14
C GLN A 717 12.25 -37.27 17.39
N GLY A 718 12.52 -38.54 17.07
CA GLY A 718 11.55 -39.63 17.21
C GLY A 718 10.57 -39.78 16.04
N ALA A 719 10.68 -38.96 14.98
CA ALA A 719 9.86 -39.09 13.77
C ALA A 719 10.74 -39.26 12.52
N ASP A 720 10.16 -39.70 11.39
CA ASP A 720 10.84 -39.80 10.11
C ASP A 720 11.09 -38.43 9.46
N HIS A 721 11.97 -38.41 8.44
CA HIS A 721 12.13 -37.25 7.61
C HIS A 721 10.86 -37.02 6.81
N GLN A 722 10.39 -35.76 6.77
CA GLN A 722 9.20 -35.39 6.04
C GLN A 722 9.52 -34.28 5.06
N ALA A 723 9.25 -34.50 3.77
CA ALA A 723 9.14 -33.40 2.80
C ALA A 723 7.79 -32.74 2.98
N TYR A 724 7.70 -31.44 2.66
CA TYR A 724 6.43 -30.72 2.72
C TYR A 724 6.36 -29.63 1.66
N PHE A 725 5.13 -29.32 1.27
CA PHE A 725 4.75 -28.18 0.46
C PHE A 725 3.64 -27.42 1.17
N ILE A 726 3.72 -26.08 1.14
CA ILE A 726 2.67 -25.20 1.67
C ILE A 726 2.46 -24.06 0.69
N LEU A 727 1.21 -23.75 0.40
CA LEU A 727 0.76 -22.59 -0.38
C LEU A 727 -0.33 -21.85 0.39
N GLY A 728 -0.19 -20.55 0.53
CA GLY A 728 -1.08 -19.74 1.36
C GLY A 728 -0.71 -19.79 2.83
N ARG A 729 -1.62 -19.34 3.68
CA ARG A 729 -1.53 -19.41 5.15
C ARG A 729 -2.68 -20.26 5.66
N ASP A 730 -2.42 -21.12 6.64
CA ASP A 730 -3.50 -21.78 7.38
C ASP A 730 -4.29 -20.74 8.18
N PHE A 731 -5.62 -20.84 8.16
CA PHE A 731 -6.51 -19.95 8.88
C PHE A 731 -7.05 -20.60 10.15
#